data_95149e3585b8dd49f6b1ef39dcb979b0
#
_entry.id   95149e3585b8dd49f6b1ef39dcb979b0
#
_cell.length_a   1.000
_cell.length_b   1.000
_cell.length_c   1.000
_cell.angle_alpha   90.00
_cell.angle_beta   90.00
_cell.angle_gamma   90.00
#
_symmetry.space_group_name_H-M   'P 1'
#
loop_
_entity.id
_entity.type
_entity.pdbx_description
1 polymer ?
#
loop_
_entity_poly.entity_id
_entity_poly.type
_entity_poly.pdbx_seq_one_letter_code
_entity_poly.pdbx_strand_id
1 'polypeptide(L)'
;HYNRDSVKSSDYEQVIPDFMQELDGQHLFFLNSDKTGFSKRYANNVYENAAFVGNIDAAYEIFYTYESRTQSRIAWIFEELKKDFDLNTNATYRADRTKADWPANEAAADDLWRSRLKFELIAEVLNKKSVDDAKQTVRKRYERMLKNLGEFEGHELAELFLSTIARLYDPHSSYFSAESFEDFAIQMKLQLVGIGALLSVEDDNCLVKEIVPGGPADLGRELKPGDRIISVAQTNAEPVEVMGMQIRKIVAMIRGEKNTKVRLIVQPSDSTDPSSRREVVIARDVVKLNAQRAHAAIFQVPGSTEGSTKPIGVISLPTFYGPADDGDTDATEKTGATEDIARLIEQLNQAGVSAMVLDLRHNGGGYLTEAIDLTGLFISSGPVVQVKNYEGVVNEDRDRSDKIAYSGPLAVLVDRFSASASEIVAGALQNYGRAIIIGDSSTHGKGTVQTVVEMKSMVPQLRTAKAGAAKITIQKFYLPGGASTQLKGVVPDIVLPSIDEYLPIGESSLPHALVWDQIPSSTFDGAPLDAKIVTSLRQSSLERQTKLEEFSYLKKNIEWFKTRQDQKLYSLNLDERKRQKTEDDAFRKASKVERAALAKNDFPYKEFRLGPPLPPRIKAPKKPEDGDDDDDPSLDIDNENDGYAKVDIHLRETLRILSDVLALDHDYWVSNRPPLTAAGKG
;
A
#
# COMPACT_ATOMS: atom_id res chain seq x y z
N HIS A 1 10.54 8.85 22.17
CA HIS A 1 9.63 9.35 21.16
C HIS A 1 9.84 10.84 20.90
N TYR A 2 9.74 11.28 19.62
CA TYR A 2 9.92 12.70 19.25
C TYR A 2 8.94 13.64 19.97
N ASN A 3 7.67 13.24 20.05
CA ASN A 3 6.57 14.04 20.62
C ASN A 3 6.28 13.73 22.10
N ARG A 4 7.22 13.14 22.83
CA ARG A 4 7.01 12.62 24.19
C ARG A 4 6.50 13.65 25.21
N ASP A 5 6.91 14.91 25.06
CA ASP A 5 6.54 15.97 26.00
C ASP A 5 5.19 16.62 25.70
N SER A 6 4.61 16.33 24.52
CA SER A 6 3.32 16.88 24.09
C SER A 6 2.13 16.06 24.58
N VAL A 7 2.32 14.74 24.79
CA VAL A 7 1.26 13.85 25.29
C VAL A 7 1.30 13.82 26.81
N LYS A 8 0.21 14.19 27.42
CA LYS A 8 0.04 14.22 28.88
C LYS A 8 -0.66 12.97 29.36
N SER A 9 -0.55 12.66 30.66
CA SER A 9 -1.26 11.54 31.27
C SER A 9 -2.79 11.61 31.07
N SER A 10 -3.36 12.83 31.02
CA SER A 10 -4.79 13.04 30.73
C SER A 10 -5.18 12.63 29.32
N ASP A 11 -4.27 12.71 28.32
CA ASP A 11 -4.58 12.40 26.94
C ASP A 11 -4.82 10.90 26.73
N TYR A 12 -4.33 10.07 27.69
CA TYR A 12 -4.56 8.62 27.67
C TYR A 12 -6.02 8.23 27.88
N GLU A 13 -6.89 9.13 28.33
CA GLU A 13 -8.34 8.88 28.37
C GLU A 13 -8.91 8.60 26.96
N GLN A 14 -8.26 9.14 25.91
CA GLN A 14 -8.65 8.94 24.52
C GLN A 14 -8.37 7.51 24.03
N VAL A 15 -7.44 6.77 24.65
CA VAL A 15 -7.13 5.37 24.28
C VAL A 15 -8.37 4.49 24.29
N ILE A 16 -9.28 4.71 25.26
CA ILE A 16 -10.46 3.85 25.41
C ILE A 16 -11.42 3.98 24.22
N PRO A 17 -11.92 5.17 23.86
CA PRO A 17 -12.78 5.31 22.69
C PRO A 17 -12.06 4.95 21.37
N ASP A 18 -10.77 5.26 21.24
CA ASP A 18 -9.99 4.93 20.04
C ASP A 18 -9.84 3.41 19.90
N PHE A 19 -9.55 2.69 20.98
CA PHE A 19 -9.47 1.24 20.95
C PHE A 19 -10.82 0.59 20.64
N MET A 20 -11.91 1.12 21.18
CA MET A 20 -13.26 0.67 20.83
C MET A 20 -13.55 0.89 19.33
N GLN A 21 -13.07 2.00 18.75
CA GLN A 21 -13.21 2.27 17.33
C GLN A 21 -12.35 1.33 16.45
N GLU A 22 -11.17 0.92 16.92
CA GLU A 22 -10.37 -0.09 16.23
C GLU A 22 -11.09 -1.45 16.15
N LEU A 23 -11.83 -1.82 17.20
CA LEU A 23 -12.62 -3.05 17.22
C LEU A 23 -13.91 -2.95 16.41
N ASP A 24 -14.58 -1.81 16.46
CA ASP A 24 -15.90 -1.55 15.87
C ASP A 24 -15.92 -0.25 15.05
N GLY A 25 -15.10 -0.20 13.99
CA GLY A 25 -14.87 1.00 13.19
C GLY A 25 -16.12 1.60 12.54
N GLN A 26 -17.18 0.83 12.33
CA GLN A 26 -18.46 1.32 11.79
C GLN A 26 -19.50 1.59 12.88
N HIS A 27 -19.14 1.48 14.15
CA HIS A 27 -20.00 1.74 15.29
C HIS A 27 -21.33 0.95 15.25
N LEU A 28 -21.22 -0.36 15.12
CA LEU A 28 -22.35 -1.26 14.89
C LEU A 28 -22.68 -2.16 16.08
N PHE A 29 -21.67 -2.57 16.85
CA PHE A 29 -21.81 -3.61 17.86
C PHE A 29 -21.87 -3.06 19.29
N PHE A 30 -20.98 -2.14 19.65
CA PHE A 30 -21.06 -1.46 20.93
C PHE A 30 -22.30 -0.57 21.05
N LEU A 31 -22.64 -0.22 22.27
CA LEU A 31 -23.60 0.83 22.59
C LEU A 31 -22.89 2.06 23.17
N ASN A 32 -23.55 3.21 23.12
CA ASN A 32 -23.02 4.42 23.72
C ASN A 32 -22.82 4.29 25.25
N SER A 33 -23.64 3.44 25.91
CA SER A 33 -23.47 3.09 27.32
C SER A 33 -22.15 2.35 27.61
N ASP A 34 -21.66 1.52 26.67
CA ASP A 34 -20.38 0.82 26.82
C ASP A 34 -19.23 1.83 26.78
N LYS A 35 -19.23 2.75 25.78
CA LYS A 35 -18.26 3.84 25.70
C LYS A 35 -18.22 4.64 27.00
N THR A 36 -19.38 5.08 27.48
CA THR A 36 -19.48 5.88 28.70
C THR A 36 -19.00 5.09 29.92
N GLY A 37 -19.37 3.80 30.01
CA GLY A 37 -18.99 2.91 31.11
C GLY A 37 -17.47 2.66 31.16
N PHE A 38 -16.85 2.34 30.04
CA PHE A 38 -15.41 2.10 29.94
C PHE A 38 -14.59 3.39 30.14
N SER A 39 -15.00 4.49 29.54
CA SER A 39 -14.34 5.79 29.75
C SER A 39 -14.36 6.16 31.24
N LYS A 40 -15.50 6.05 31.91
CA LYS A 40 -15.60 6.32 33.36
C LYS A 40 -14.73 5.40 34.21
N ARG A 41 -14.56 4.13 33.81
CA ARG A 41 -13.81 3.14 34.59
C ARG A 41 -12.30 3.28 34.42
N TYR A 42 -11.85 3.58 33.20
CA TYR A 42 -10.43 3.47 32.83
C TYR A 42 -9.75 4.82 32.53
N ALA A 43 -10.49 5.90 32.20
CA ALA A 43 -9.89 7.16 31.77
C ALA A 43 -8.76 7.68 32.69
N ASN A 44 -8.96 7.60 34.00
CA ASN A 44 -8.02 8.15 34.98
C ASN A 44 -6.84 7.24 35.30
N ASN A 45 -6.83 5.98 34.86
CA ASN A 45 -5.81 5.02 35.25
C ASN A 45 -5.17 4.23 34.09
N VAL A 46 -5.60 4.47 32.85
CA VAL A 46 -4.98 3.83 31.65
C VAL A 46 -3.49 4.16 31.61
N TYR A 47 -3.12 5.41 31.85
CA TYR A 47 -1.72 5.83 31.84
C TYR A 47 -0.89 5.06 32.87
N GLU A 48 -1.32 5.02 34.12
CA GLU A 48 -0.60 4.33 35.18
C GLU A 48 -0.54 2.81 34.94
N ASN A 49 -1.67 2.22 34.60
CA ASN A 49 -1.76 0.78 34.37
C ASN A 49 -0.93 0.33 33.16
N ALA A 50 -1.08 0.97 32.01
CA ALA A 50 -0.37 0.56 30.81
C ALA A 50 1.11 0.99 30.80
N ALA A 51 1.40 2.26 31.13
CA ALA A 51 2.75 2.79 31.00
C ALA A 51 3.70 2.40 32.13
N PHE A 52 3.23 2.24 33.38
CA PHE A 52 4.09 1.91 34.51
C PHE A 52 3.99 0.46 34.95
N VAL A 53 2.79 -0.11 34.95
CA VAL A 53 2.55 -1.48 35.45
C VAL A 53 2.61 -2.51 34.33
N GLY A 54 2.37 -2.10 33.08
CA GLY A 54 2.27 -2.99 31.92
C GLY A 54 0.97 -3.80 31.91
N ASN A 55 -0.07 -3.31 32.61
CA ASN A 55 -1.37 -3.96 32.69
C ASN A 55 -2.27 -3.45 31.57
N ILE A 56 -2.80 -4.39 30.76
CA ILE A 56 -3.73 -4.14 29.66
C ILE A 56 -5.11 -4.79 29.89
N ASP A 57 -5.52 -5.01 31.12
CA ASP A 57 -6.83 -5.63 31.46
C ASP A 57 -7.99 -4.87 30.85
N ALA A 58 -7.87 -3.55 30.67
CA ALA A 58 -8.87 -2.74 29.98
C ALA A 58 -9.13 -3.23 28.55
N ALA A 59 -8.05 -3.62 27.82
CA ALA A 59 -8.20 -4.16 26.48
C ALA A 59 -9.00 -5.46 26.46
N TYR A 60 -8.71 -6.36 27.40
CA TYR A 60 -9.43 -7.64 27.51
C TYR A 60 -10.90 -7.43 27.87
N GLU A 61 -11.20 -6.57 28.82
CA GLU A 61 -12.60 -6.32 29.23
C GLU A 61 -13.43 -5.69 28.10
N ILE A 62 -12.85 -4.73 27.38
CA ILE A 62 -13.49 -4.11 26.21
C ILE A 62 -13.69 -5.15 25.10
N PHE A 63 -12.67 -5.97 24.82
CA PHE A 63 -12.76 -7.01 23.80
C PHE A 63 -13.81 -8.07 24.14
N TYR A 64 -13.87 -8.57 25.37
CA TYR A 64 -14.90 -9.53 25.76
C TYR A 64 -16.32 -8.95 25.66
N THR A 65 -16.46 -7.65 25.94
CA THR A 65 -17.74 -6.97 25.72
C THR A 65 -18.07 -6.89 24.23
N TYR A 66 -17.10 -6.55 23.38
CA TYR A 66 -17.24 -6.55 21.94
C TYR A 66 -17.63 -7.95 21.41
N GLU A 67 -16.93 -8.97 21.86
CA GLU A 67 -17.20 -10.37 21.49
C GLU A 67 -18.63 -10.78 21.86
N SER A 68 -19.03 -10.55 23.13
CA SER A 68 -20.37 -10.87 23.62
C SER A 68 -21.48 -10.13 22.86
N ARG A 69 -21.26 -8.83 22.59
CA ARG A 69 -22.18 -8.01 21.82
C ARG A 69 -22.30 -8.51 20.38
N THR A 70 -21.19 -8.84 19.75
CA THR A 70 -21.13 -9.36 18.39
C THR A 70 -21.82 -10.71 18.27
N GLN A 71 -21.58 -11.64 19.20
CA GLN A 71 -22.23 -12.95 19.24
C GLN A 71 -23.75 -12.80 19.40
N SER A 72 -24.19 -11.96 20.35
CA SER A 72 -25.61 -11.70 20.59
C SER A 72 -26.27 -11.05 19.36
N ARG A 73 -25.60 -10.10 18.74
CA ARG A 73 -26.10 -9.41 17.56
C ARG A 73 -26.20 -10.34 16.36
N ILE A 74 -25.23 -11.21 16.15
CA ILE A 74 -25.27 -12.18 15.03
C ILE A 74 -26.36 -13.23 15.26
N ALA A 75 -26.57 -13.69 16.50
CA ALA A 75 -27.70 -14.55 16.81
C ALA A 75 -29.04 -13.85 16.45
N TRP A 76 -29.20 -12.58 16.83
CA TRP A 76 -30.35 -11.77 16.46
C TRP A 76 -30.49 -11.63 14.93
N ILE A 77 -29.40 -11.40 14.20
CA ILE A 77 -29.38 -11.32 12.72
C ILE A 77 -29.91 -12.62 12.12
N PHE A 78 -29.50 -13.78 12.64
CA PHE A 78 -29.98 -15.07 12.10
C PHE A 78 -31.48 -15.27 12.28
N GLU A 79 -32.05 -14.78 13.39
CA GLU A 79 -33.50 -14.80 13.59
C GLU A 79 -34.21 -13.77 12.71
N GLU A 80 -33.64 -12.58 12.52
CA GLU A 80 -34.22 -11.56 11.67
C GLU A 80 -34.21 -11.97 10.19
N LEU A 81 -33.16 -12.66 9.71
CA LEU A 81 -33.07 -13.16 8.32
C LEU A 81 -34.13 -14.23 7.97
N LYS A 82 -34.80 -14.85 8.98
CA LYS A 82 -35.92 -15.78 8.74
C LYS A 82 -37.21 -15.05 8.36
N LYS A 83 -37.29 -13.75 8.65
CA LYS A 83 -38.47 -12.92 8.37
C LYS A 83 -38.49 -12.44 6.91
N ASP A 84 -39.64 -11.99 6.48
CA ASP A 84 -39.77 -11.30 5.19
C ASP A 84 -39.27 -9.87 5.30
N PHE A 85 -38.57 -9.41 4.25
CA PHE A 85 -38.06 -8.05 4.15
C PHE A 85 -38.81 -7.30 3.05
N ASP A 86 -39.40 -6.16 3.42
CA ASP A 86 -39.85 -5.18 2.44
C ASP A 86 -38.63 -4.41 1.93
N LEU A 87 -38.21 -4.69 0.70
CA LEU A 87 -37.05 -4.08 0.03
C LEU A 87 -37.44 -2.84 -0.80
N ASN A 88 -38.69 -2.37 -0.74
CA ASN A 88 -39.20 -1.22 -1.48
C ASN A 88 -39.64 -0.09 -0.54
N THR A 89 -38.89 0.19 0.49
CA THR A 89 -39.19 1.27 1.45
C THR A 89 -38.57 2.60 1.04
N ASN A 90 -39.19 3.73 1.45
CA ASN A 90 -38.63 5.08 1.22
C ASN A 90 -37.55 5.47 2.23
N ALA A 91 -37.03 4.50 3.01
CA ALA A 91 -35.96 4.74 3.97
C ALA A 91 -34.60 4.79 3.27
N THR A 92 -33.61 5.35 3.98
CA THR A 92 -32.23 5.38 3.54
C THR A 92 -31.32 4.79 4.61
N TYR A 93 -30.15 4.32 4.19
CA TYR A 93 -29.11 3.81 5.07
C TYR A 93 -27.80 4.55 4.84
N ARG A 94 -27.12 4.95 5.92
CA ARG A 94 -25.77 5.50 5.88
C ARG A 94 -24.76 4.35 5.95
N ALA A 95 -24.07 4.06 4.86
CA ALA A 95 -23.10 2.96 4.79
C ALA A 95 -21.80 3.29 5.55
N ASP A 96 -21.27 4.50 5.40
CA ASP A 96 -20.12 4.97 6.19
C ASP A 96 -20.60 5.56 7.52
N ARG A 97 -20.28 4.85 8.60
CA ARG A 97 -20.65 5.21 9.97
C ARG A 97 -19.44 5.52 10.86
N THR A 98 -18.24 5.59 10.30
CA THR A 98 -16.98 5.85 11.04
C THR A 98 -17.03 7.10 11.93
N LYS A 99 -17.87 8.09 11.57
CA LYS A 99 -18.10 9.34 12.34
C LYS A 99 -19.47 9.40 13.01
N ALA A 100 -20.25 8.34 12.97
CA ALA A 100 -21.54 8.30 13.67
C ALA A 100 -21.34 7.87 15.14
N ASP A 101 -22.26 8.22 16.02
CA ASP A 101 -22.26 7.68 17.37
C ASP A 101 -22.66 6.20 17.37
N TRP A 102 -22.21 5.45 18.39
CA TRP A 102 -22.76 4.13 18.69
C TRP A 102 -24.25 4.23 19.03
N PRO A 103 -25.05 3.20 18.74
CA PRO A 103 -26.47 3.19 19.11
C PRO A 103 -26.68 3.50 20.59
N ALA A 104 -27.68 4.31 20.89
CA ALA A 104 -27.96 4.73 22.27
C ALA A 104 -28.36 3.57 23.16
N ASN A 105 -29.07 2.58 22.62
CA ASN A 105 -29.58 1.40 23.30
C ASN A 105 -29.88 0.27 22.31
N GLU A 106 -30.31 -0.88 22.82
CA GLU A 106 -30.60 -2.08 22.00
C GLU A 106 -31.70 -1.83 20.94
N ALA A 107 -32.76 -1.06 21.27
CA ALA A 107 -33.81 -0.76 20.31
C ALA A 107 -33.28 0.06 19.12
N ALA A 108 -32.45 1.07 19.39
CA ALA A 108 -31.79 1.84 18.34
C ALA A 108 -30.80 0.99 17.52
N ALA A 109 -30.13 0.04 18.16
CA ALA A 109 -29.27 -0.92 17.50
C ALA A 109 -30.09 -1.86 16.58
N ASP A 110 -31.23 -2.35 17.03
CA ASP A 110 -32.13 -3.20 16.23
C ASP A 110 -32.61 -2.48 14.97
N ASP A 111 -33.02 -1.21 15.08
CA ASP A 111 -33.48 -0.42 13.93
C ASP A 111 -32.34 -0.15 12.93
N LEU A 112 -31.14 0.16 13.44
CA LEU A 112 -29.93 0.30 12.64
C LEU A 112 -29.64 -0.99 11.85
N TRP A 113 -29.68 -2.13 12.56
CA TRP A 113 -29.36 -3.43 11.94
C TRP A 113 -30.43 -3.90 10.96
N ARG A 114 -31.72 -3.61 11.17
CA ARG A 114 -32.76 -3.84 10.15
C ARG A 114 -32.49 -3.07 8.88
N SER A 115 -32.10 -1.80 9.00
CA SER A 115 -31.72 -0.97 7.86
C SER A 115 -30.48 -1.51 7.14
N ARG A 116 -29.47 -1.92 7.90
CA ARG A 116 -28.25 -2.53 7.37
C ARG A 116 -28.54 -3.84 6.64
N LEU A 117 -29.33 -4.73 7.23
CA LEU A 117 -29.71 -6.00 6.56
C LEU A 117 -30.47 -5.77 5.26
N LYS A 118 -31.40 -4.82 5.21
CA LYS A 118 -32.06 -4.43 3.97
C LYS A 118 -31.06 -3.95 2.94
N PHE A 119 -30.11 -3.09 3.30
CA PHE A 119 -29.05 -2.61 2.44
C PHE A 119 -28.20 -3.77 1.88
N GLU A 120 -27.77 -4.71 2.74
CA GLU A 120 -26.97 -5.87 2.34
C GLU A 120 -27.76 -6.83 1.44
N LEU A 121 -29.04 -7.11 1.76
CA LEU A 121 -29.90 -7.95 0.91
C LEU A 121 -30.13 -7.31 -0.46
N ILE A 122 -30.40 -6.00 -0.53
CA ILE A 122 -30.54 -5.28 -1.79
C ILE A 122 -29.24 -5.41 -2.62
N ALA A 123 -28.07 -5.27 -1.98
CA ALA A 123 -26.81 -5.42 -2.69
C ALA A 123 -26.63 -6.81 -3.32
N GLU A 124 -27.02 -7.88 -2.61
CA GLU A 124 -26.95 -9.24 -3.12
C GLU A 124 -27.98 -9.50 -4.23
N VAL A 125 -29.21 -8.96 -4.10
CA VAL A 125 -30.25 -9.06 -5.14
C VAL A 125 -29.85 -8.31 -6.41
N LEU A 126 -29.18 -7.16 -6.28
CA LEU A 126 -28.61 -6.43 -7.42
C LEU A 126 -27.54 -7.24 -8.17
N ASN A 127 -26.91 -8.21 -7.51
CA ASN A 127 -25.98 -9.16 -8.11
C ASN A 127 -26.68 -10.44 -8.63
N LYS A 128 -27.92 -10.30 -9.09
CA LYS A 128 -28.74 -11.35 -9.75
C LYS A 128 -29.12 -12.54 -8.83
N LYS A 129 -29.01 -12.42 -7.50
CA LYS A 129 -29.45 -13.46 -6.56
C LYS A 129 -30.95 -13.36 -6.28
N SER A 130 -31.59 -14.49 -5.98
CA SER A 130 -32.90 -14.48 -5.35
C SER A 130 -32.81 -13.91 -3.93
N VAL A 131 -33.93 -13.48 -3.34
CA VAL A 131 -33.95 -12.98 -1.96
C VAL A 131 -33.48 -14.06 -0.97
N ASP A 132 -33.84 -15.32 -1.20
CA ASP A 132 -33.44 -16.44 -0.34
C ASP A 132 -31.93 -16.72 -0.45
N ASP A 133 -31.36 -16.70 -1.65
CA ASP A 133 -29.90 -16.83 -1.85
C ASP A 133 -29.15 -15.65 -1.24
N ALA A 134 -29.71 -14.44 -1.34
CA ALA A 134 -29.17 -13.25 -0.69
C ALA A 134 -29.13 -13.41 0.83
N LYS A 135 -30.23 -13.89 1.46
CA LYS A 135 -30.28 -14.21 2.89
C LYS A 135 -29.21 -15.24 3.29
N GLN A 136 -29.06 -16.30 2.51
CA GLN A 136 -28.02 -17.32 2.75
C GLN A 136 -26.59 -16.74 2.65
N THR A 137 -26.35 -15.88 1.66
CA THR A 137 -25.04 -15.23 1.48
C THR A 137 -24.73 -14.31 2.66
N VAL A 138 -25.68 -13.48 3.10
CA VAL A 138 -25.53 -12.61 4.26
C VAL A 138 -25.31 -13.44 5.53
N ARG A 139 -26.06 -14.54 5.72
CA ARG A 139 -25.89 -15.46 6.82
C ARG A 139 -24.48 -16.04 6.88
N LYS A 140 -23.95 -16.58 5.78
CA LYS A 140 -22.59 -17.13 5.68
C LYS A 140 -21.52 -16.08 5.99
N ARG A 141 -21.76 -14.80 5.63
CA ARG A 141 -20.85 -13.69 5.96
C ARG A 141 -20.70 -13.53 7.49
N TYR A 142 -21.81 -13.56 8.22
CA TYR A 142 -21.81 -13.43 9.69
C TYR A 142 -21.36 -14.72 10.39
N GLU A 143 -21.57 -15.91 9.83
CA GLU A 143 -20.99 -17.15 10.33
C GLU A 143 -19.46 -17.12 10.27
N ARG A 144 -18.88 -16.62 9.14
CA ARG A 144 -17.43 -16.42 9.04
C ARG A 144 -16.91 -15.36 10.02
N MET A 145 -17.67 -14.30 10.23
CA MET A 145 -17.29 -13.28 11.21
C MET A 145 -17.22 -13.86 12.63
N LEU A 146 -18.18 -14.70 13.05
CA LEU A 146 -18.14 -15.39 14.33
C LEU A 146 -16.93 -16.33 14.46
N LYS A 147 -16.64 -17.08 13.40
CA LYS A 147 -15.46 -17.95 13.37
C LYS A 147 -14.18 -17.16 13.58
N ASN A 148 -14.00 -16.07 12.81
CA ASN A 148 -12.81 -15.23 12.90
C ASN A 148 -12.67 -14.58 14.30
N LEU A 149 -13.78 -14.16 14.89
CA LEU A 149 -13.78 -13.57 16.22
C LEU A 149 -13.32 -14.57 17.29
N GLY A 150 -13.77 -15.82 17.20
CA GLY A 150 -13.36 -16.90 18.13
C GLY A 150 -11.91 -17.36 17.96
N GLU A 151 -11.27 -17.00 16.84
CA GLU A 151 -9.87 -17.32 16.58
C GLU A 151 -8.90 -16.18 16.91
N PHE A 152 -9.42 -15.05 17.44
CA PHE A 152 -8.62 -13.88 17.82
C PHE A 152 -7.72 -14.20 19.04
N GLU A 153 -6.42 -13.93 18.93
CA GLU A 153 -5.45 -14.32 19.94
C GLU A 153 -5.01 -13.14 20.82
N GLY A 154 -4.58 -13.45 22.06
CA GLY A 154 -4.22 -12.41 23.01
C GLY A 154 -3.06 -11.50 22.58
N HIS A 155 -2.13 -12.01 21.76
CA HIS A 155 -1.04 -11.17 21.21
C HIS A 155 -1.54 -10.19 20.16
N GLU A 156 -2.59 -10.51 19.40
CA GLU A 156 -3.24 -9.60 18.44
C GLU A 156 -3.97 -8.47 19.18
N LEU A 157 -4.64 -8.83 20.30
CA LEU A 157 -5.28 -7.86 21.16
C LEU A 157 -4.27 -6.88 21.78
N ALA A 158 -3.16 -7.42 22.27
CA ALA A 158 -2.07 -6.61 22.81
C ALA A 158 -1.48 -5.67 21.73
N GLU A 159 -1.24 -6.18 20.52
CA GLU A 159 -0.76 -5.37 19.41
C GLU A 159 -1.70 -4.21 19.07
N LEU A 160 -3.00 -4.48 18.99
CA LEU A 160 -4.01 -3.48 18.69
C LEU A 160 -4.06 -2.39 19.77
N PHE A 161 -4.09 -2.79 21.05
CA PHE A 161 -4.18 -1.86 22.17
C PHE A 161 -2.92 -1.02 22.35
N LEU A 162 -1.73 -1.65 22.29
CA LEU A 162 -0.45 -0.95 22.39
C LEU A 162 -0.20 -0.02 21.21
N SER A 163 -0.66 -0.41 20.02
CA SER A 163 -0.63 0.48 18.85
C SER A 163 -1.58 1.67 19.00
N THR A 164 -2.73 1.49 19.64
CA THR A 164 -3.64 2.60 19.95
C THR A 164 -2.97 3.59 20.91
N ILE A 165 -2.25 3.11 21.92
CA ILE A 165 -1.46 3.96 22.82
C ILE A 165 -0.35 4.69 22.05
N ALA A 166 0.40 3.98 21.19
CA ALA A 166 1.48 4.58 20.42
C ALA A 166 0.99 5.70 19.49
N ARG A 167 -0.20 5.52 18.91
CA ARG A 167 -0.84 6.50 18.00
C ARG A 167 -1.33 7.79 18.68
N LEU A 168 -1.39 7.85 20.00
CA LEU A 168 -1.58 9.14 20.71
C LEU A 168 -0.44 10.13 20.42
N TYR A 169 0.76 9.61 20.18
CA TYR A 169 1.96 10.42 19.98
C TYR A 169 2.13 10.90 18.54
N ASP A 170 1.81 10.05 17.59
CA ASP A 170 1.79 10.32 16.15
C ASP A 170 1.16 9.14 15.38
N PRO A 171 0.67 9.33 14.14
CA PRO A 171 -0.03 8.29 13.41
C PRO A 171 0.85 7.13 12.92
N HIS A 172 2.18 7.24 12.99
CA HIS A 172 3.14 6.28 12.44
C HIS A 172 3.79 5.39 13.48
N SER A 173 3.61 5.71 14.77
CA SER A 173 4.08 4.87 15.87
C SER A 173 3.12 3.72 16.11
N SER A 174 3.67 2.52 16.31
CA SER A 174 2.90 1.28 16.51
C SER A 174 3.71 0.24 17.27
N TYR A 175 3.02 -0.74 17.84
CA TYR A 175 3.63 -1.96 18.34
C TYR A 175 3.35 -3.09 17.34
N PHE A 176 4.33 -3.92 17.10
CA PHE A 176 4.22 -5.14 16.31
C PHE A 176 4.30 -6.37 17.21
N SER A 177 3.41 -7.34 17.06
CA SER A 177 3.66 -8.70 17.52
C SER A 177 4.88 -9.29 16.80
N ALA A 178 5.37 -10.44 17.25
CA ALA A 178 6.49 -11.09 16.57
C ALA A 178 6.19 -11.42 15.12
N GLU A 179 4.95 -11.83 14.83
CA GLU A 179 4.50 -12.16 13.47
C GLU A 179 4.40 -10.93 12.58
N SER A 180 3.75 -9.85 13.08
CA SER A 180 3.65 -8.59 12.33
C SER A 180 5.01 -7.94 12.09
N PHE A 181 5.95 -8.11 13.01
CA PHE A 181 7.33 -7.64 12.83
C PHE A 181 8.07 -8.42 11.75
N GLU A 182 7.89 -9.76 11.69
CA GLU A 182 8.45 -10.58 10.62
C GLU A 182 7.90 -10.15 9.25
N ASP A 183 6.59 -9.96 9.12
CA ASP A 183 5.97 -9.49 7.88
C ASP A 183 6.46 -8.09 7.47
N PHE A 184 6.61 -7.18 8.43
CA PHE A 184 7.22 -5.86 8.18
C PHE A 184 8.66 -5.99 7.65
N ALA A 185 9.49 -6.85 8.27
CA ALA A 185 10.87 -7.08 7.83
C ALA A 185 10.93 -7.67 6.40
N ILE A 186 10.01 -8.57 6.06
CA ILE A 186 9.89 -9.13 4.70
C ILE A 186 9.59 -8.03 3.67
N GLN A 187 8.65 -7.13 3.98
CA GLN A 187 8.31 -6.02 3.08
C GLN A 187 9.47 -5.06 2.88
N MET A 188 10.22 -4.79 3.93
CA MET A 188 11.36 -3.87 3.88
C MET A 188 12.57 -4.46 3.13
N LYS A 189 12.78 -5.77 3.22
CA LYS A 189 13.93 -6.47 2.63
C LYS A 189 13.64 -7.14 1.29
N LEU A 190 12.38 -7.26 0.90
CA LEU A 190 11.88 -8.04 -0.24
C LEU A 190 12.42 -9.48 -0.29
N GLN A 191 12.59 -10.08 0.88
CA GLN A 191 12.98 -11.48 1.00
C GLN A 191 12.42 -12.12 2.27
N LEU A 192 12.26 -13.43 2.21
CA LEU A 192 11.79 -14.24 3.34
C LEU A 192 12.49 -15.60 3.32
N VAL A 193 12.49 -16.31 4.45
CA VAL A 193 12.90 -17.70 4.50
C VAL A 193 11.65 -18.59 4.46
N GLY A 194 11.56 -19.43 3.44
CA GLY A 194 10.38 -20.27 3.24
C GLY A 194 10.50 -21.19 2.03
N ILE A 195 9.38 -21.57 1.47
CA ILE A 195 9.31 -22.46 0.31
C ILE A 195 9.21 -21.75 -1.04
N GLY A 196 8.86 -20.45 -1.06
CA GLY A 196 8.66 -19.72 -2.31
C GLY A 196 7.36 -20.07 -3.02
N ALA A 197 6.25 -20.08 -2.29
CA ALA A 197 4.91 -20.25 -2.84
C ALA A 197 3.97 -19.16 -2.31
N LEU A 198 3.16 -18.56 -3.19
CA LEU A 198 2.04 -17.70 -2.82
C LEU A 198 0.82 -18.58 -2.57
N LEU A 199 0.22 -18.43 -1.40
CA LEU A 199 -0.91 -19.24 -0.95
C LEU A 199 -2.18 -18.41 -0.84
N SER A 200 -3.33 -19.01 -1.11
CA SER A 200 -4.66 -18.45 -0.86
C SER A 200 -5.55 -19.47 -0.17
N VAL A 201 -6.61 -19.01 0.49
CA VAL A 201 -7.67 -19.89 0.99
C VAL A 201 -8.93 -19.67 0.16
N GLU A 202 -9.42 -20.73 -0.46
CA GLU A 202 -10.63 -20.76 -1.24
C GLU A 202 -11.50 -21.95 -0.79
N ASP A 203 -12.75 -21.67 -0.43
CA ASP A 203 -13.69 -22.70 0.05
C ASP A 203 -13.07 -23.58 1.15
N ASP A 204 -12.47 -22.93 2.16
CA ASP A 204 -11.76 -23.55 3.29
C ASP A 204 -10.51 -24.38 2.93
N ASN A 205 -10.09 -24.40 1.67
CA ASN A 205 -8.89 -25.10 1.23
C ASN A 205 -7.71 -24.14 1.02
N CYS A 206 -6.52 -24.56 1.43
CA CYS A 206 -5.28 -23.83 1.15
C CYS A 206 -4.76 -24.22 -0.24
N LEU A 207 -4.74 -23.25 -1.15
CA LEU A 207 -4.33 -23.41 -2.55
C LEU A 207 -2.96 -22.76 -2.78
N VAL A 208 -2.13 -23.44 -3.57
CA VAL A 208 -0.92 -22.84 -4.15
C VAL A 208 -1.35 -21.98 -5.34
N LYS A 209 -1.32 -20.64 -5.16
CA LYS A 209 -1.71 -19.71 -6.21
C LYS A 209 -0.60 -19.49 -7.23
N GLU A 210 0.63 -19.34 -6.74
CA GLU A 210 1.80 -19.06 -7.58
C GLU A 210 3.06 -19.65 -6.94
N ILE A 211 4.03 -20.03 -7.75
CA ILE A 211 5.39 -20.40 -7.32
C ILE A 211 6.34 -19.26 -7.63
N VAL A 212 7.09 -18.82 -6.63
CA VAL A 212 8.06 -17.72 -6.77
C VAL A 212 9.28 -18.21 -7.54
N PRO A 213 9.63 -17.61 -8.67
CA PRO A 213 10.76 -18.03 -9.49
C PRO A 213 12.08 -18.00 -8.72
N GLY A 214 12.86 -19.08 -8.86
CA GLY A 214 14.14 -19.25 -8.16
C GLY A 214 14.02 -19.63 -6.69
N GLY A 215 12.80 -19.74 -6.13
CA GLY A 215 12.56 -20.22 -4.78
C GLY A 215 12.66 -21.74 -4.66
N PRO A 216 12.73 -22.27 -3.41
CA PRO A 216 12.88 -23.72 -3.19
C PRO A 216 11.82 -24.61 -3.87
N ALA A 217 10.56 -24.15 -3.90
CA ALA A 217 9.48 -24.88 -4.57
C ALA A 217 9.65 -24.90 -6.11
N ASP A 218 10.15 -23.80 -6.69
CA ASP A 218 10.46 -23.73 -8.12
C ASP A 218 11.61 -24.65 -8.50
N LEU A 219 12.68 -24.64 -7.71
CA LEU A 219 13.85 -25.49 -7.93
C LEU A 219 13.51 -26.98 -7.75
N GLY A 220 12.66 -27.31 -6.79
CA GLY A 220 12.20 -28.68 -6.52
C GLY A 220 11.23 -29.23 -7.56
N ARG A 221 10.45 -28.36 -8.22
CA ARG A 221 9.44 -28.70 -9.25
C ARG A 221 8.37 -29.72 -8.83
N GLU A 222 8.25 -29.98 -7.54
CA GLU A 222 7.29 -30.95 -7.00
C GLU A 222 5.95 -30.30 -6.62
N LEU A 223 5.96 -28.99 -6.29
CA LEU A 223 4.78 -28.21 -5.99
C LEU A 223 4.37 -27.38 -7.21
N LYS A 224 3.07 -27.33 -7.52
CA LYS A 224 2.54 -26.65 -8.70
C LYS A 224 1.43 -25.66 -8.33
N PRO A 225 1.22 -24.60 -9.12
CA PRO A 225 0.01 -23.77 -9.01
C PRO A 225 -1.25 -24.64 -9.14
N GLY A 226 -2.24 -24.38 -8.28
CA GLY A 226 -3.49 -25.13 -8.21
C GLY A 226 -3.45 -26.35 -7.28
N ASP A 227 -2.27 -26.78 -6.80
CA ASP A 227 -2.18 -27.84 -5.79
C ASP A 227 -2.86 -27.36 -4.50
N ARG A 228 -3.61 -28.26 -3.84
CA ARG A 228 -4.23 -27.99 -2.54
C ARG A 228 -3.40 -28.57 -1.42
N ILE A 229 -2.99 -27.76 -0.47
CA ILE A 229 -2.27 -28.22 0.72
C ILE A 229 -3.31 -28.75 1.72
N ILE A 230 -3.23 -30.05 2.03
CA ILE A 230 -4.13 -30.75 2.94
C ILE A 230 -3.56 -30.75 4.36
N SER A 231 -2.25 -31.00 4.49
CA SER A 231 -1.58 -31.04 5.79
C SER A 231 -0.16 -30.51 5.69
N VAL A 232 0.34 -29.98 6.79
CA VAL A 232 1.70 -29.46 6.96
C VAL A 232 2.36 -30.17 8.14
N ALA A 233 3.60 -30.62 7.96
CA ALA A 233 4.39 -31.22 9.04
C ALA A 233 5.82 -30.70 9.07
N GLN A 234 6.39 -30.53 10.25
CA GLN A 234 7.83 -30.38 10.42
C GLN A 234 8.52 -31.75 10.23
N THR A 235 9.84 -31.73 10.01
CA THR A 235 10.60 -32.91 9.58
C THR A 235 10.24 -34.23 10.27
N ASN A 236 10.04 -34.21 11.60
CA ASN A 236 9.78 -35.41 12.41
C ASN A 236 8.47 -35.33 13.21
N ALA A 237 7.56 -34.39 12.82
CA ALA A 237 6.28 -34.22 13.49
C ALA A 237 5.16 -34.89 12.70
N GLU A 238 4.06 -35.20 13.37
CA GLU A 238 2.84 -35.66 12.73
C GLU A 238 2.25 -34.52 11.86
N PRO A 239 1.66 -34.86 10.68
CA PRO A 239 1.02 -33.89 9.82
C PRO A 239 -0.20 -33.25 10.50
N VAL A 240 -0.25 -31.93 10.47
CA VAL A 240 -1.38 -31.14 10.95
C VAL A 240 -2.26 -30.78 9.75
N GLU A 241 -3.54 -31.16 9.81
CA GLU A 241 -4.52 -30.82 8.78
C GLU A 241 -4.80 -29.32 8.78
N VAL A 242 -4.77 -28.70 7.59
CA VAL A 242 -4.89 -27.24 7.45
C VAL A 242 -6.23 -26.77 6.86
N MET A 243 -7.13 -27.71 6.52
CA MET A 243 -8.45 -27.35 5.99
C MET A 243 -9.24 -26.51 7.00
N GLY A 244 -9.78 -25.41 6.55
CA GLY A 244 -10.51 -24.48 7.39
C GLY A 244 -9.68 -23.62 8.34
N MET A 245 -8.34 -23.72 8.32
CA MET A 245 -7.45 -22.84 9.08
C MET A 245 -7.28 -21.48 8.42
N GLN A 246 -7.02 -20.47 9.23
CA GLN A 246 -6.61 -19.15 8.73
C GLN A 246 -5.28 -19.28 7.97
N ILE A 247 -5.19 -18.58 6.83
CA ILE A 247 -4.00 -18.60 5.98
C ILE A 247 -2.72 -18.22 6.74
N ARG A 248 -2.80 -17.28 7.68
CA ARG A 248 -1.68 -16.85 8.50
C ARG A 248 -1.09 -18.01 9.33
N LYS A 249 -1.94 -18.82 9.95
CA LYS A 249 -1.50 -19.99 10.74
C LYS A 249 -0.85 -21.04 9.84
N ILE A 250 -1.38 -21.26 8.64
CA ILE A 250 -0.79 -22.17 7.65
C ILE A 250 0.58 -21.68 7.20
N VAL A 251 0.69 -20.38 6.88
CA VAL A 251 1.95 -19.75 6.47
C VAL A 251 3.00 -19.83 7.59
N ALA A 252 2.60 -19.58 8.85
CA ALA A 252 3.50 -19.71 10.01
C ALA A 252 4.07 -21.14 10.18
N MET A 253 3.28 -22.18 9.88
CA MET A 253 3.77 -23.56 9.88
C MET A 253 4.70 -23.88 8.70
N ILE A 254 4.48 -23.23 7.55
CA ILE A 254 5.29 -23.47 6.33
C ILE A 254 6.61 -22.70 6.39
N ARG A 255 6.62 -21.46 6.90
CA ARG A 255 7.85 -20.69 7.17
C ARG A 255 8.68 -21.36 8.27
N GLY A 256 9.93 -20.96 8.42
CA GLY A 256 10.82 -21.45 9.47
C GLY A 256 12.29 -21.13 9.16
N GLU A 257 13.21 -21.70 9.92
CA GLU A 257 14.64 -21.43 9.76
C GLU A 257 15.19 -21.98 8.44
N LYS A 258 16.18 -21.29 7.88
CA LYS A 258 16.91 -21.69 6.67
C LYS A 258 17.48 -23.10 6.84
N ASN A 259 17.46 -23.89 5.77
CA ASN A 259 17.91 -25.29 5.70
C ASN A 259 17.04 -26.30 6.50
N THR A 260 15.99 -25.89 7.19
CA THR A 260 15.03 -26.83 7.78
C THR A 260 14.04 -27.32 6.72
N LYS A 261 13.49 -28.51 6.92
CA LYS A 261 12.56 -29.13 5.95
C LYS A 261 11.12 -29.03 6.45
N VAL A 262 10.21 -28.72 5.55
CA VAL A 262 8.76 -28.84 5.74
C VAL A 262 8.23 -29.95 4.81
N ARG A 263 7.29 -30.75 5.31
CA ARG A 263 6.58 -31.75 4.55
C ARG A 263 5.14 -31.27 4.32
N LEU A 264 4.73 -31.29 3.08
CA LEU A 264 3.39 -30.90 2.66
C LEU A 264 2.68 -32.13 2.10
N ILE A 265 1.50 -32.44 2.61
CA ILE A 265 0.62 -33.41 1.96
C ILE A 265 -0.32 -32.60 1.05
N VAL A 266 -0.20 -32.80 -0.24
CA VAL A 266 -0.96 -32.04 -1.24
C VAL A 266 -1.90 -32.93 -2.04
N GLN A 267 -3.04 -32.39 -2.44
CA GLN A 267 -3.85 -32.92 -3.51
C GLN A 267 -3.38 -32.26 -4.81
N PRO A 268 -2.82 -33.04 -5.77
CA PRO A 268 -2.31 -32.47 -7.01
C PRO A 268 -3.42 -31.85 -7.87
N SER A 269 -3.12 -30.69 -8.47
CA SER A 269 -4.04 -29.99 -9.38
C SER A 269 -4.30 -30.74 -10.69
N ASP A 270 -3.37 -31.61 -11.09
CA ASP A 270 -3.45 -32.44 -12.29
C ASP A 270 -4.11 -33.80 -12.06
N SER A 271 -4.57 -34.11 -10.84
CA SER A 271 -5.28 -35.36 -10.52
C SER A 271 -6.80 -35.18 -10.63
N THR A 272 -7.44 -36.09 -11.35
CA THR A 272 -8.92 -36.15 -11.43
C THR A 272 -9.52 -36.85 -10.21
N ASP A 273 -8.73 -37.53 -9.39
CA ASP A 273 -9.17 -38.18 -8.16
C ASP A 273 -9.03 -37.26 -6.95
N PRO A 274 -10.16 -36.82 -6.34
CA PRO A 274 -10.14 -35.96 -5.16
C PRO A 274 -9.45 -36.55 -3.93
N SER A 275 -9.30 -37.87 -3.88
CA SER A 275 -8.61 -38.58 -2.80
C SER A 275 -7.09 -38.71 -2.99
N SER A 276 -6.58 -38.31 -4.16
CA SER A 276 -5.16 -38.35 -4.46
C SER A 276 -4.36 -37.50 -3.48
N ARG A 277 -3.26 -38.06 -2.98
CA ARG A 277 -2.34 -37.38 -2.05
C ARG A 277 -0.91 -37.59 -2.53
N ARG A 278 -0.12 -36.53 -2.45
CA ARG A 278 1.32 -36.57 -2.73
C ARG A 278 2.05 -35.88 -1.58
N GLU A 279 3.10 -36.49 -1.08
CA GLU A 279 3.99 -35.85 -0.12
C GLU A 279 5.06 -35.08 -0.90
N VAL A 280 5.23 -33.80 -0.52
CA VAL A 280 6.26 -32.91 -1.06
C VAL A 280 7.11 -32.41 0.10
N VAL A 281 8.41 -32.65 0.02
CA VAL A 281 9.38 -32.27 1.06
C VAL A 281 10.27 -31.16 0.53
N ILE A 282 10.17 -29.98 1.13
CA ILE A 282 10.91 -28.80 0.68
C ILE A 282 11.84 -28.33 1.79
N ALA A 283 13.12 -28.13 1.47
CA ALA A 283 14.07 -27.45 2.33
C ALA A 283 13.82 -25.94 2.21
N ARG A 284 13.61 -25.26 3.33
CA ARG A 284 13.42 -23.81 3.36
C ARG A 284 14.72 -23.10 3.00
N ASP A 285 14.63 -22.09 2.19
CA ASP A 285 15.75 -21.21 1.84
C ASP A 285 15.26 -19.77 1.65
N VAL A 286 16.20 -18.86 1.38
CA VAL A 286 15.88 -17.48 1.08
C VAL A 286 15.12 -17.39 -0.24
N VAL A 287 13.96 -16.75 -0.18
CA VAL A 287 13.09 -16.46 -1.32
C VAL A 287 13.15 -14.95 -1.59
N LYS A 288 13.62 -14.57 -2.77
CA LYS A 288 13.67 -13.16 -3.20
C LYS A 288 12.38 -12.79 -3.93
N LEU A 289 11.73 -11.70 -3.50
CA LEU A 289 10.48 -11.21 -4.07
C LEU A 289 10.75 -10.30 -5.28
N ASN A 290 11.35 -10.87 -6.33
CA ASN A 290 11.82 -10.13 -7.51
C ASN A 290 10.71 -9.36 -8.24
N ALA A 291 9.46 -9.80 -8.15
CA ALA A 291 8.32 -9.09 -8.75
C ALA A 291 8.07 -7.69 -8.14
N GLN A 292 8.54 -7.47 -6.90
CA GLN A 292 8.37 -6.21 -6.17
C GLN A 292 9.62 -5.31 -6.25
N ARG A 293 10.67 -5.73 -6.94
CA ARG A 293 11.88 -4.92 -7.16
C ARG A 293 11.63 -3.84 -8.20
N ALA A 294 12.53 -2.85 -8.22
CA ALA A 294 12.56 -1.83 -9.26
C ALA A 294 12.64 -2.48 -10.66
N HIS A 295 11.94 -1.91 -11.61
CA HIS A 295 11.95 -2.32 -13.02
C HIS A 295 11.92 -1.09 -13.92
N ALA A 296 12.25 -1.27 -15.19
CA ALA A 296 12.30 -0.18 -16.13
C ALA A 296 11.68 -0.54 -17.49
N ALA A 297 11.37 0.49 -18.27
CA ALA A 297 11.02 0.35 -19.68
C ALA A 297 11.55 1.52 -20.50
N ILE A 298 11.75 1.31 -21.80
CA ILE A 298 12.02 2.36 -22.76
C ILE A 298 10.79 2.58 -23.60
N PHE A 299 10.20 3.76 -23.51
CA PHE A 299 9.07 4.20 -24.32
C PHE A 299 9.54 4.95 -25.55
N GLN A 300 8.93 4.67 -26.70
CA GLN A 300 9.15 5.39 -27.95
C GLN A 300 8.14 6.52 -28.06
N VAL A 301 8.54 7.72 -27.66
CA VAL A 301 7.65 8.90 -27.62
C VAL A 301 7.78 9.67 -28.93
N PRO A 302 6.68 10.10 -29.56
CA PRO A 302 6.75 10.92 -30.79
C PRO A 302 7.61 12.16 -30.58
N GLY A 303 8.53 12.41 -31.55
CA GLY A 303 9.36 13.60 -31.59
C GLY A 303 8.67 14.77 -32.29
N SER A 304 9.35 15.90 -32.33
CA SER A 304 8.85 17.11 -33.01
C SER A 304 8.81 17.00 -34.55
N THR A 305 9.57 16.05 -35.15
CA THR A 305 9.59 15.79 -36.58
C THR A 305 8.70 14.57 -36.88
N GLU A 306 7.86 14.68 -37.91
CA GLU A 306 6.96 13.60 -38.31
C GLU A 306 7.74 12.29 -38.55
N GLY A 307 7.28 11.20 -37.95
CA GLY A 307 7.91 9.88 -37.99
C GLY A 307 9.14 9.68 -37.10
N SER A 308 9.61 10.72 -36.40
CA SER A 308 10.68 10.55 -35.39
C SER A 308 10.14 10.13 -34.04
N THR A 309 10.93 9.31 -33.33
CA THR A 309 10.64 8.96 -31.91
C THR A 309 11.83 9.29 -31.02
N LYS A 310 11.56 9.59 -29.80
CA LYS A 310 12.57 9.81 -28.74
C LYS A 310 12.46 8.66 -27.72
N PRO A 311 13.57 7.92 -27.51
CA PRO A 311 13.57 6.87 -26.45
C PRO A 311 13.67 7.52 -25.09
N ILE A 312 12.64 7.35 -24.25
CA ILE A 312 12.61 7.83 -22.89
C ILE A 312 12.54 6.63 -21.95
N GLY A 313 13.50 6.55 -21.01
CA GLY A 313 13.55 5.53 -19.99
C GLY A 313 12.57 5.85 -18.84
N VAL A 314 11.87 4.87 -18.35
CA VAL A 314 11.04 4.96 -17.15
C VAL A 314 11.53 3.92 -16.17
N ILE A 315 11.85 4.32 -14.94
CA ILE A 315 12.22 3.43 -13.84
C ILE A 315 11.11 3.53 -12.79
N SER A 316 10.46 2.42 -12.51
CA SER A 316 9.44 2.33 -11.46
C SER A 316 10.04 1.72 -10.19
N LEU A 317 9.89 2.42 -9.06
CA LEU A 317 10.35 1.99 -7.76
C LEU A 317 9.14 1.82 -6.82
N PRO A 318 8.70 0.59 -6.52
CA PRO A 318 7.53 0.36 -5.65
C PRO A 318 7.76 0.70 -4.18
N THR A 319 8.97 0.54 -3.66
CA THR A 319 9.37 0.85 -2.28
C THR A 319 10.87 1.02 -2.17
N PHE A 320 11.35 1.75 -1.15
CA PHE A 320 12.78 1.89 -0.85
C PHE A 320 13.25 0.71 0.01
N TYR A 321 13.36 -0.47 -0.62
CA TYR A 321 13.86 -1.68 0.03
C TYR A 321 15.38 -1.60 0.20
N GLY A 322 15.86 -2.13 1.33
CA GLY A 322 17.27 -2.10 1.69
C GLY A 322 17.90 -3.49 1.72
N PRO A 323 19.24 -3.56 1.82
CA PRO A 323 19.94 -4.81 1.98
C PRO A 323 19.50 -5.52 3.25
N ALA A 324 19.38 -6.82 3.17
CA ALA A 324 19.22 -7.65 4.33
C ALA A 324 20.51 -7.54 5.18
N ASP A 325 20.37 -7.09 6.41
CA ASP A 325 21.45 -7.08 7.40
C ASP A 325 21.41 -8.42 8.16
N ASP A 326 21.67 -9.51 7.46
CA ASP A 326 21.55 -10.89 7.95
C ASP A 326 22.86 -11.46 8.46
N GLY A 327 23.91 -10.61 8.54
CA GLY A 327 25.24 -11.07 8.98
C GLY A 327 25.87 -12.12 8.05
N ASP A 328 25.24 -12.40 6.92
CA ASP A 328 25.77 -13.31 5.90
C ASP A 328 26.81 -12.57 5.06
N THR A 329 28.05 -12.73 5.46
CA THR A 329 29.23 -12.13 4.79
C THR A 329 29.48 -12.72 3.39
N ASP A 330 28.74 -13.76 2.99
CA ASP A 330 28.87 -14.41 1.71
C ASP A 330 27.84 -13.96 0.66
N ALA A 331 26.95 -13.01 0.97
CA ALA A 331 26.03 -12.45 -0.01
C ALA A 331 26.79 -11.66 -1.08
N THR A 332 27.09 -12.32 -2.20
CA THR A 332 27.78 -11.75 -3.37
C THR A 332 26.94 -10.69 -4.10
N GLU A 333 25.67 -10.50 -3.74
CA GLU A 333 24.79 -9.48 -4.25
C GLU A 333 24.07 -8.76 -3.09
N LYS A 334 24.50 -7.53 -2.80
CA LYS A 334 23.68 -6.61 -2.02
C LYS A 334 22.44 -6.26 -2.86
N THR A 335 21.24 -6.51 -2.32
CA THR A 335 19.97 -6.14 -2.97
C THR A 335 19.40 -4.93 -2.25
N GLY A 336 19.64 -3.74 -2.78
CA GLY A 336 19.03 -2.49 -2.34
C GLY A 336 18.36 -1.77 -3.51
N ALA A 337 17.43 -0.88 -3.21
CA ALA A 337 16.73 -0.09 -4.23
C ALA A 337 17.71 0.75 -5.06
N THR A 338 18.68 1.36 -4.41
CA THR A 338 19.70 2.20 -5.06
C THR A 338 20.56 1.41 -6.03
N GLU A 339 21.05 0.23 -5.63
CA GLU A 339 21.88 -0.61 -6.48
C GLU A 339 21.10 -1.11 -7.70
N ASP A 340 19.85 -1.51 -7.50
CA ASP A 340 18.99 -1.96 -8.60
C ASP A 340 18.72 -0.82 -9.58
N ILE A 341 18.43 0.38 -9.08
CA ILE A 341 18.23 1.55 -9.95
C ILE A 341 19.51 1.91 -10.68
N ALA A 342 20.67 1.86 -10.05
CA ALA A 342 21.95 2.11 -10.72
C ALA A 342 22.18 1.15 -11.89
N ARG A 343 21.89 -0.15 -11.71
CA ARG A 343 21.97 -1.16 -12.78
C ARG A 343 20.96 -0.88 -13.91
N LEU A 344 19.72 -0.49 -13.56
CA LEU A 344 18.72 -0.12 -14.56
C LEU A 344 19.12 1.15 -15.33
N ILE A 345 19.68 2.16 -14.66
CA ILE A 345 20.21 3.38 -15.29
C ILE A 345 21.32 3.00 -16.30
N GLU A 346 22.22 2.10 -15.91
CA GLU A 346 23.29 1.64 -16.81
C GLU A 346 22.72 0.98 -18.08
N GLN A 347 21.72 0.09 -17.93
CA GLN A 347 21.07 -0.56 -19.07
C GLN A 347 20.36 0.45 -19.98
N LEU A 348 19.67 1.44 -19.39
CA LEU A 348 18.98 2.49 -20.14
C LEU A 348 19.97 3.41 -20.87
N ASN A 349 21.10 3.77 -20.24
CA ASN A 349 22.16 4.54 -20.87
C ASN A 349 22.78 3.79 -22.04
N GLN A 350 23.07 2.48 -21.90
CA GLN A 350 23.58 1.63 -22.99
C GLN A 350 22.58 1.52 -24.14
N ALA A 351 21.28 1.55 -23.85
CA ALA A 351 20.22 1.55 -24.85
C ALA A 351 19.99 2.94 -25.51
N GLY A 352 20.68 3.97 -25.04
CA GLY A 352 20.69 5.30 -25.69
C GLY A 352 19.45 6.13 -25.39
N VAL A 353 18.87 6.05 -24.16
CA VAL A 353 17.73 6.90 -23.80
C VAL A 353 18.11 8.39 -23.79
N SER A 354 17.18 9.22 -24.24
CA SER A 354 17.37 10.68 -24.32
C SER A 354 16.98 11.40 -23.03
N ALA A 355 16.05 10.83 -22.25
CA ALA A 355 15.58 11.36 -20.98
C ALA A 355 15.11 10.20 -20.07
N MET A 356 14.93 10.46 -18.77
CA MET A 356 14.44 9.47 -17.80
C MET A 356 13.30 10.00 -16.94
N VAL A 357 12.40 9.09 -16.57
CA VAL A 357 11.39 9.26 -15.53
C VAL A 357 11.75 8.34 -14.37
N LEU A 358 11.75 8.86 -13.16
CA LEU A 358 11.69 8.08 -11.92
C LEU A 358 10.25 8.08 -11.43
N ASP A 359 9.56 6.95 -11.54
CA ASP A 359 8.17 6.78 -11.11
C ASP A 359 8.12 6.31 -9.67
N LEU A 360 7.69 7.21 -8.77
CA LEU A 360 7.54 6.99 -7.34
C LEU A 360 6.05 6.96 -6.92
N ARG A 361 5.13 6.84 -7.86
CA ARG A 361 3.71 6.71 -7.54
C ARG A 361 3.46 5.45 -6.71
N HIS A 362 2.52 5.52 -5.77
CA HIS A 362 2.19 4.46 -4.80
C HIS A 362 3.36 3.98 -3.94
N ASN A 363 4.48 4.69 -3.92
CA ASN A 363 5.65 4.37 -3.11
C ASN A 363 5.56 5.06 -1.73
N GLY A 364 5.17 4.31 -0.70
CA GLY A 364 5.03 4.79 0.69
C GLY A 364 6.36 5.07 1.41
N GLY A 365 7.50 4.95 0.74
CA GLY A 365 8.83 5.16 1.30
C GLY A 365 9.60 3.86 1.57
N GLY A 366 10.39 3.84 2.63
CA GLY A 366 11.23 2.73 3.04
C GLY A 366 12.47 3.20 3.79
N TYR A 367 13.64 2.62 3.51
CA TYR A 367 14.88 2.98 4.19
C TYR A 367 15.35 4.39 3.84
N LEU A 368 15.67 5.19 4.88
CA LEU A 368 16.22 6.54 4.74
C LEU A 368 17.55 6.53 3.99
N THR A 369 18.42 5.58 4.29
CA THR A 369 19.72 5.42 3.63
C THR A 369 19.56 5.21 2.12
N GLU A 370 18.58 4.40 1.70
CA GLU A 370 18.28 4.19 0.28
C GLU A 370 17.81 5.49 -0.41
N ALA A 371 17.03 6.34 0.28
CA ALA A 371 16.64 7.64 -0.28
C ALA A 371 17.84 8.57 -0.48
N ILE A 372 18.79 8.58 0.47
CA ILE A 372 20.01 9.38 0.39
C ILE A 372 20.87 8.90 -0.76
N ASP A 373 21.18 7.60 -0.80
CA ASP A 373 22.07 7.00 -1.79
C ASP A 373 21.47 7.07 -3.20
N LEU A 374 20.14 6.87 -3.32
CA LEU A 374 19.43 6.98 -4.61
C LEU A 374 19.46 8.42 -5.14
N THR A 375 19.26 9.42 -4.28
CA THR A 375 19.40 10.83 -4.68
C THR A 375 20.81 11.10 -5.22
N GLY A 376 21.83 10.51 -4.60
CA GLY A 376 23.23 10.58 -5.01
C GLY A 376 23.51 10.05 -6.43
N LEU A 377 22.65 9.19 -6.98
CA LEU A 377 22.78 8.76 -8.39
C LEU A 377 22.58 9.91 -9.38
N PHE A 378 21.96 11.01 -8.97
CA PHE A 378 21.55 12.11 -9.82
C PHE A 378 22.22 13.46 -9.48
N ILE A 379 22.88 13.59 -8.34
CA ILE A 379 23.60 14.81 -7.93
C ILE A 379 25.08 14.52 -7.73
N SER A 380 25.92 15.58 -7.71
CA SER A 380 27.35 15.48 -7.44
C SER A 380 27.61 15.92 -6.00
N SER A 381 27.46 15.01 -5.07
CA SER A 381 27.57 15.23 -3.63
C SER A 381 26.65 16.35 -3.06
N GLY A 382 26.48 16.39 -1.76
CA GLY A 382 25.72 17.44 -1.09
C GLY A 382 24.64 16.94 -0.15
N PRO A 383 23.98 17.83 0.62
CA PRO A 383 22.93 17.46 1.54
C PRO A 383 21.70 16.94 0.81
N VAL A 384 21.14 15.84 1.28
CA VAL A 384 19.92 15.25 0.74
C VAL A 384 18.75 15.51 1.67
N VAL A 385 18.98 15.41 2.98
CA VAL A 385 17.95 15.57 3.99
C VAL A 385 18.58 16.06 5.30
N GLN A 386 17.86 16.88 6.05
CA GLN A 386 18.19 17.26 7.40
C GLN A 386 17.25 16.57 8.37
N VAL A 387 17.74 15.98 9.45
CA VAL A 387 16.93 15.32 10.47
C VAL A 387 17.09 16.02 11.81
N LYS A 388 15.96 16.30 12.47
CA LYS A 388 15.94 16.97 13.78
C LYS A 388 15.36 16.02 14.82
N ASN A 389 16.10 15.76 15.90
CA ASN A 389 15.62 14.98 17.01
C ASN A 389 14.77 15.84 18.00
N TYR A 390 14.21 15.18 19.03
CA TYR A 390 13.36 15.86 20.01
C TYR A 390 14.13 16.92 20.86
N GLU A 391 15.44 16.83 20.97
CA GLU A 391 16.30 17.81 21.68
C GLU A 391 16.57 19.05 20.83
N GLY A 392 16.10 19.05 19.56
CA GLY A 392 16.33 20.14 18.62
C GLY A 392 17.67 20.06 17.88
N VAL A 393 18.45 19.00 18.08
CA VAL A 393 19.69 18.80 17.35
C VAL A 393 19.37 18.43 15.91
N VAL A 394 19.95 19.17 14.98
CA VAL A 394 19.82 18.95 13.53
C VAL A 394 21.08 18.26 13.02
N ASN A 395 20.92 17.13 12.37
CA ASN A 395 21.97 16.45 11.62
C ASN A 395 21.66 16.53 10.13
N GLU A 396 22.68 16.68 9.33
CA GLU A 396 22.61 16.73 7.87
C GLU A 396 23.12 15.40 7.30
N ASP A 397 22.23 14.69 6.59
CA ASP A 397 22.59 13.50 5.85
C ASP A 397 22.77 13.86 4.38
N ARG A 398 23.90 13.44 3.82
CA ARG A 398 24.36 13.89 2.50
C ARG A 398 24.93 12.75 1.67
N ASP A 399 24.78 12.88 0.35
CA ASP A 399 25.62 12.13 -0.58
C ASP A 399 27.06 12.66 -0.51
N ARG A 400 28.02 11.73 -0.50
CA ARG A 400 29.45 12.02 -0.44
C ARG A 400 30.19 11.64 -1.73
N SER A 401 29.44 11.11 -2.71
CA SER A 401 29.98 10.65 -3.98
C SER A 401 29.96 11.76 -5.03
N ASP A 402 31.07 11.94 -5.73
CA ASP A 402 31.09 12.82 -6.90
C ASP A 402 30.60 12.14 -8.20
N LYS A 403 30.21 10.85 -8.11
CA LYS A 403 29.79 10.05 -9.25
C LYS A 403 28.30 10.21 -9.50
N ILE A 404 27.94 10.75 -10.64
CA ILE A 404 26.56 10.84 -11.15
C ILE A 404 26.32 9.67 -12.09
N ALA A 405 25.31 8.83 -11.81
CA ALA A 405 24.93 7.71 -12.67
C ALA A 405 24.16 8.19 -13.91
N TYR A 406 23.37 9.25 -13.76
CA TYR A 406 22.63 9.85 -14.86
C TYR A 406 22.60 11.38 -14.77
N SER A 407 23.06 12.05 -15.82
CA SER A 407 23.11 13.51 -15.89
C SER A 407 22.15 14.12 -16.93
N GLY A 408 21.39 13.31 -17.68
CA GLY A 408 20.40 13.76 -18.66
C GLY A 408 19.14 14.38 -18.05
N PRO A 409 18.18 14.83 -18.90
CA PRO A 409 16.89 15.33 -18.42
C PRO A 409 16.15 14.28 -17.60
N LEU A 410 15.62 14.70 -16.43
CA LEU A 410 14.99 13.83 -15.46
C LEU A 410 13.65 14.42 -15.01
N ALA A 411 12.61 13.59 -14.99
CA ALA A 411 11.37 13.86 -14.29
C ALA A 411 11.17 12.88 -13.13
N VAL A 412 10.55 13.32 -12.07
CA VAL A 412 10.06 12.44 -11.00
C VAL A 412 8.54 12.50 -11.01
N LEU A 413 7.91 11.36 -11.22
CA LEU A 413 6.46 11.22 -11.23
C LEU A 413 5.98 10.76 -9.86
N VAL A 414 5.08 11.53 -9.24
CA VAL A 414 4.58 11.32 -7.88
C VAL A 414 3.05 11.36 -7.83
N ASP A 415 2.50 10.80 -6.76
CA ASP A 415 1.07 10.86 -6.44
C ASP A 415 0.82 11.13 -4.94
N ARG A 416 -0.44 11.13 -4.53
CA ARG A 416 -0.84 11.32 -3.14
C ARG A 416 -0.37 10.19 -2.20
N PHE A 417 0.04 9.04 -2.73
CA PHE A 417 0.58 7.91 -1.96
C PHE A 417 2.11 7.95 -1.85
N SER A 418 2.79 8.79 -2.66
CA SER A 418 4.23 8.99 -2.54
C SER A 418 4.56 9.61 -1.19
N ALA A 419 5.23 8.88 -0.31
CA ALA A 419 5.43 9.29 1.08
C ALA A 419 6.88 9.10 1.56
N SER A 420 7.29 9.87 2.59
CA SER A 420 8.54 9.64 3.35
C SER A 420 9.78 9.68 2.45
N ALA A 421 10.49 8.54 2.25
CA ALA A 421 11.67 8.43 1.40
C ALA A 421 11.41 8.94 -0.04
N SER A 422 10.22 8.69 -0.60
CA SER A 422 9.82 9.24 -1.90
C SER A 422 9.78 10.77 -1.88
N GLU A 423 9.31 11.36 -0.78
CA GLU A 423 9.25 12.81 -0.61
C GLU A 423 10.63 13.42 -0.41
N ILE A 424 11.55 12.69 0.25
CA ILE A 424 12.95 13.10 0.37
C ILE A 424 13.61 13.18 -1.01
N VAL A 425 13.49 12.12 -1.81
CA VAL A 425 14.07 12.07 -3.17
C VAL A 425 13.48 13.15 -4.07
N ALA A 426 12.14 13.21 -4.16
CA ALA A 426 11.47 14.19 -5.01
C ALA A 426 11.80 15.63 -4.59
N GLY A 427 11.71 15.93 -3.28
CA GLY A 427 11.96 17.26 -2.76
C GLY A 427 13.43 17.69 -2.83
N ALA A 428 14.39 16.78 -2.60
CA ALA A 428 15.80 17.06 -2.75
C ALA A 428 16.11 17.37 -4.23
N LEU A 429 15.71 16.51 -5.18
CA LEU A 429 15.92 16.73 -6.60
C LEU A 429 15.26 18.01 -7.13
N GLN A 430 14.10 18.40 -6.56
CA GLN A 430 13.45 19.68 -6.84
C GLN A 430 14.29 20.87 -6.32
N ASN A 431 14.78 20.80 -5.07
CA ASN A 431 15.60 21.85 -4.47
C ASN A 431 16.90 22.08 -5.25
N TYR A 432 17.51 21.01 -5.77
CA TYR A 432 18.69 21.08 -6.63
C TYR A 432 18.38 21.54 -8.07
N GLY A 433 17.11 21.65 -8.46
CA GLY A 433 16.73 21.87 -9.87
C GLY A 433 17.18 20.74 -10.78
N ARG A 434 17.39 19.54 -10.21
CA ARG A 434 17.91 18.39 -10.93
C ARG A 434 16.83 17.66 -11.72
N ALA A 435 15.62 17.66 -11.23
CA ALA A 435 14.47 17.02 -11.86
C ALA A 435 13.26 17.94 -11.85
N ILE A 436 12.38 17.76 -12.84
CA ILE A 436 11.04 18.32 -12.83
C ILE A 436 10.11 17.36 -12.12
N ILE A 437 9.36 17.85 -11.13
CA ILE A 437 8.42 17.04 -10.38
C ILE A 437 7.02 17.16 -11.00
N ILE A 438 6.42 16.03 -11.34
CA ILE A 438 5.13 15.94 -12.04
C ILE A 438 4.22 15.00 -11.26
N GLY A 439 2.94 15.31 -11.16
CA GLY A 439 1.99 14.41 -10.53
C GLY A 439 0.75 15.07 -9.97
N ASP A 440 0.20 14.50 -8.89
CA ASP A 440 -0.98 15.00 -8.20
C ASP A 440 -0.74 16.38 -7.56
N SER A 441 -1.74 16.95 -6.91
CA SER A 441 -1.63 18.29 -6.26
C SER A 441 -0.51 18.38 -5.22
N SER A 442 -0.18 17.29 -4.56
CA SER A 442 0.96 17.13 -3.65
C SER A 442 1.24 15.64 -3.41
N THR A 443 2.39 15.32 -2.80
CA THR A 443 2.65 14.01 -2.21
C THR A 443 1.92 13.84 -0.87
N HIS A 444 2.13 12.74 -0.16
CA HIS A 444 1.42 12.38 1.08
C HIS A 444 1.55 13.41 2.20
N GLY A 445 2.74 13.95 2.41
CA GLY A 445 3.02 14.91 3.47
C GLY A 445 3.57 14.29 4.76
N LYS A 446 4.23 13.14 4.70
CA LYS A 446 4.89 12.53 5.87
C LYS A 446 6.30 13.10 6.04
N GLY A 447 6.53 13.81 7.14
CA GLY A 447 7.80 14.45 7.47
C GLY A 447 8.51 13.87 8.70
N THR A 448 8.28 12.57 9.02
CA THR A 448 8.78 11.93 10.23
C THR A 448 9.63 10.69 9.93
N VAL A 449 10.62 10.42 10.79
CA VAL A 449 11.50 9.26 10.73
C VAL A 449 11.18 8.34 11.91
N GLN A 450 10.94 7.06 11.62
CA GLN A 450 10.72 6.02 12.62
C GLN A 450 11.97 5.15 12.76
N THR A 451 12.15 4.64 13.98
CA THR A 451 13.04 3.51 14.25
C THR A 451 12.22 2.33 14.75
N VAL A 452 12.72 1.13 14.51
CA VAL A 452 12.14 -0.09 15.05
C VAL A 452 13.02 -0.61 16.17
N VAL A 453 12.43 -0.77 17.35
CA VAL A 453 13.12 -1.24 18.56
C VAL A 453 12.56 -2.62 18.90
N GLU A 454 13.36 -3.66 18.71
CA GLU A 454 12.98 -5.02 19.08
C GLU A 454 12.93 -5.19 20.61
N MET A 455 11.84 -5.72 21.13
CA MET A 455 11.66 -5.91 22.57
C MET A 455 12.71 -6.83 23.18
N LYS A 456 13.20 -7.83 22.45
CA LYS A 456 14.29 -8.72 22.90
C LYS A 456 15.60 -7.99 23.17
N SER A 457 15.84 -6.84 22.54
CA SER A 457 17.04 -6.02 22.79
C SER A 457 16.91 -5.19 24.06
N MET A 458 15.68 -4.83 24.43
CA MET A 458 15.39 -3.98 25.60
C MET A 458 15.17 -4.80 26.88
N VAL A 459 14.62 -6.01 26.76
CA VAL A 459 14.23 -6.88 27.88
C VAL A 459 15.03 -8.17 27.82
N PRO A 460 16.07 -8.34 28.66
CA PRO A 460 16.95 -9.52 28.62
C PRO A 460 16.22 -10.86 28.78
N GLN A 461 15.10 -10.87 29.49
CA GLN A 461 14.26 -12.07 29.69
C GLN A 461 13.59 -12.54 28.41
N LEU A 462 13.44 -11.66 27.40
CA LEU A 462 12.79 -11.98 26.10
C LEU A 462 13.78 -12.42 25.03
N ARG A 463 15.10 -12.53 25.32
CA ARG A 463 16.12 -12.84 24.29
C ARG A 463 15.91 -14.15 23.56
N THR A 464 15.28 -15.12 24.20
CA THR A 464 14.98 -16.45 23.62
C THR A 464 13.52 -16.60 23.23
N ALA A 465 12.69 -15.59 23.49
CA ALA A 465 11.28 -15.61 23.16
C ALA A 465 11.02 -14.98 21.78
N LYS A 466 9.94 -15.38 21.12
CA LYS A 466 9.37 -14.62 20.00
C LYS A 466 8.78 -13.32 20.59
N ALA A 467 9.56 -12.25 20.51
CA ALA A 467 9.16 -10.95 21.03
C ALA A 467 8.83 -10.00 19.89
N GLY A 468 7.87 -9.10 20.11
CA GLY A 468 7.50 -8.06 19.16
C GLY A 468 8.52 -6.92 19.08
N ALA A 469 8.13 -5.86 18.38
CA ALA A 469 8.92 -4.65 18.21
C ALA A 469 8.05 -3.40 18.33
N ALA A 470 8.63 -2.28 18.76
CA ALA A 470 7.97 -0.99 18.71
C ALA A 470 8.55 -0.17 17.56
N LYS A 471 7.71 0.29 16.64
CA LYS A 471 8.06 1.30 15.65
C LYS A 471 7.71 2.66 16.23
N ILE A 472 8.71 3.53 16.37
CA ILE A 472 8.59 4.78 17.13
C ILE A 472 9.14 5.93 16.30
N THR A 473 8.41 7.03 16.21
CA THR A 473 8.91 8.28 15.64
C THR A 473 9.94 8.92 16.55
N ILE A 474 11.16 9.09 16.02
CA ILE A 474 12.29 9.63 16.77
C ILE A 474 12.78 10.99 16.26
N GLN A 475 12.50 11.33 15.01
CA GLN A 475 12.98 12.54 14.35
C GLN A 475 11.92 13.07 13.37
N LYS A 476 12.03 14.37 13.05
CA LYS A 476 11.43 14.98 11.86
C LYS A 476 12.51 15.18 10.81
N PHE A 477 12.13 15.12 9.55
CA PHE A 477 13.04 15.43 8.46
C PHE A 477 12.63 16.68 7.68
N TYR A 478 13.61 17.28 7.04
CA TYR A 478 13.48 18.50 6.26
C TYR A 478 14.29 18.37 4.98
N LEU A 479 13.79 18.95 3.91
CA LEU A 479 14.50 19.03 2.65
C LEU A 479 15.75 19.90 2.75
N PRO A 480 16.69 19.85 1.79
CA PRO A 480 17.88 20.70 1.79
C PRO A 480 17.58 22.19 1.97
N GLY A 481 16.48 22.69 1.39
CA GLY A 481 16.00 24.06 1.56
C GLY A 481 15.39 24.39 2.93
N GLY A 482 15.36 23.45 3.88
CA GLY A 482 14.90 23.63 5.25
C GLY A 482 13.39 23.45 5.48
N ALA A 483 12.57 23.26 4.44
CA ALA A 483 11.16 23.01 4.58
C ALA A 483 10.87 21.56 4.96
N SER A 484 9.94 21.33 5.92
CA SER A 484 9.39 20.00 6.19
C SER A 484 8.37 19.60 5.13
N THR A 485 8.28 18.31 4.80
CA THR A 485 7.18 17.75 4.00
C THR A 485 5.91 17.52 4.85
N GLN A 486 6.02 17.55 6.18
CA GLN A 486 4.92 17.26 7.11
C GLN A 486 3.65 18.05 6.76
N LEU A 487 2.51 17.36 6.60
CA LEU A 487 1.18 17.90 6.24
C LEU A 487 1.06 18.50 4.82
N LYS A 488 2.16 18.94 4.21
CA LYS A 488 2.15 19.66 2.92
C LYS A 488 2.60 18.82 1.74
N GLY A 489 3.49 17.85 2.00
CA GLY A 489 4.13 17.07 0.95
C GLY A 489 5.11 17.88 0.10
N VAL A 490 5.52 17.29 -0.99
CA VAL A 490 6.21 17.94 -2.11
C VAL A 490 5.16 18.37 -3.13
N VAL A 491 5.12 19.65 -3.46
CA VAL A 491 4.22 20.17 -4.48
C VAL A 491 4.88 20.05 -5.84
N PRO A 492 4.31 19.31 -6.80
CA PRO A 492 4.86 19.16 -8.13
C PRO A 492 4.99 20.49 -8.89
N ASP A 493 6.00 20.57 -9.76
CA ASP A 493 6.18 21.69 -10.68
C ASP A 493 5.07 21.74 -11.73
N ILE A 494 4.58 20.56 -12.14
CA ILE A 494 3.45 20.40 -13.06
C ILE A 494 2.42 19.46 -12.41
N VAL A 495 1.23 20.00 -12.13
CA VAL A 495 0.13 19.26 -11.54
C VAL A 495 -0.76 18.66 -12.63
N LEU A 496 -1.12 17.39 -12.46
CA LEU A 496 -2.05 16.66 -13.32
C LEU A 496 -3.35 16.37 -12.55
N PRO A 497 -4.51 16.39 -13.21
CA PRO A 497 -5.77 16.05 -12.55
C PRO A 497 -5.79 14.59 -12.11
N SER A 498 -6.27 14.31 -10.89
CA SER A 498 -6.31 12.98 -10.29
C SER A 498 -7.61 12.73 -9.52
N ILE A 499 -8.04 11.47 -9.48
CA ILE A 499 -9.12 11.01 -8.60
C ILE A 499 -8.69 11.11 -7.13
N ASP A 500 -7.41 10.93 -6.85
CA ASP A 500 -6.86 10.87 -5.50
C ASP A 500 -7.01 12.18 -4.71
N GLU A 501 -7.24 13.31 -5.39
CA GLU A 501 -7.57 14.58 -4.75
C GLU A 501 -8.87 14.53 -3.91
N TYR A 502 -9.79 13.65 -4.27
CA TYR A 502 -11.09 13.50 -3.60
C TYR A 502 -11.10 12.39 -2.56
N LEU A 503 -9.98 11.71 -2.35
CA LEU A 503 -9.81 10.70 -1.32
C LEU A 503 -9.20 11.30 -0.04
N PRO A 504 -9.52 10.79 1.14
CA PRO A 504 -8.90 11.22 2.39
C PRO A 504 -7.48 10.65 2.53
N ILE A 505 -6.62 10.95 1.54
CA ILE A 505 -5.23 10.53 1.46
C ILE A 505 -4.34 11.68 1.92
N GLY A 506 -3.29 11.35 2.65
CA GLY A 506 -2.28 12.29 3.10
C GLY A 506 -2.25 12.43 4.61
N GLU A 507 -1.14 12.94 5.10
CA GLU A 507 -0.82 13.11 6.52
C GLU A 507 -1.86 13.96 7.25
N SER A 508 -2.41 14.99 6.57
CA SER A 508 -3.41 15.89 7.13
C SER A 508 -4.74 15.22 7.46
N SER A 509 -5.01 14.03 6.92
CA SER A 509 -6.20 13.23 7.22
C SER A 509 -6.03 12.32 8.44
N LEU A 510 -4.81 12.17 8.95
CA LEU A 510 -4.48 11.27 10.05
C LEU A 510 -4.61 11.99 11.40
N PRO A 511 -5.20 11.33 12.43
CA PRO A 511 -5.24 11.88 13.78
C PRO A 511 -3.83 12.00 14.35
N HIS A 512 -3.61 12.97 15.22
CA HIS A 512 -2.33 13.22 15.90
C HIS A 512 -1.12 13.45 14.99
N ALA A 513 -1.34 13.82 13.73
CA ALA A 513 -0.26 14.20 12.83
C ALA A 513 0.52 15.40 13.39
N LEU A 514 1.86 15.33 13.33
CA LEU A 514 2.72 16.41 13.82
C LEU A 514 2.54 17.68 12.99
N VAL A 515 2.69 18.84 13.63
CA VAL A 515 2.56 20.12 12.94
C VAL A 515 3.71 20.36 11.97
N TRP A 516 3.42 21.09 10.90
CA TRP A 516 4.43 21.56 9.95
C TRP A 516 5.34 22.61 10.59
N ASP A 517 6.65 22.54 10.31
CA ASP A 517 7.62 23.56 10.64
C ASP A 517 8.74 23.61 9.57
N GLN A 518 9.69 24.52 9.75
CA GLN A 518 10.86 24.66 8.90
C GLN A 518 12.10 24.96 9.76
N ILE A 519 13.25 24.64 9.21
CA ILE A 519 14.58 24.95 9.80
C ILE A 519 15.42 25.74 8.78
N PRO A 520 16.58 26.29 9.14
CA PRO A 520 17.46 26.90 8.17
C PRO A 520 17.85 25.96 7.04
N SER A 521 17.99 26.52 5.82
CA SER A 521 18.48 25.80 4.66
C SER A 521 19.91 25.31 4.89
N SER A 522 20.22 24.11 4.45
CA SER A 522 21.60 23.64 4.26
C SER A 522 22.31 24.47 3.21
N THR A 523 23.65 24.47 3.26
CA THR A 523 24.46 25.04 2.16
C THR A 523 24.69 23.94 1.11
N PHE A 524 24.19 24.17 -0.10
CA PHE A 524 24.34 23.24 -1.22
C PHE A 524 24.47 24.01 -2.54
N ASP A 525 25.09 23.36 -3.52
CA ASP A 525 25.26 23.91 -4.87
C ASP A 525 24.09 23.44 -5.76
N GLY A 526 23.02 24.22 -5.74
CA GLY A 526 21.81 23.95 -6.50
C GLY A 526 20.78 25.07 -6.33
N ALA A 527 19.89 25.19 -7.29
CA ALA A 527 18.76 26.10 -7.27
C ALA A 527 17.59 25.45 -7.99
N PRO A 528 16.33 25.76 -7.60
CA PRO A 528 15.16 25.29 -8.34
C PRO A 528 15.24 25.60 -9.83
N LEU A 529 14.58 24.81 -10.66
CA LEU A 529 14.49 25.03 -12.09
C LEU A 529 13.97 26.44 -12.39
N ASP A 530 14.47 27.03 -13.49
CA ASP A 530 14.04 28.38 -13.91
C ASP A 530 12.51 28.42 -14.06
N ALA A 531 11.90 29.37 -13.37
CA ALA A 531 10.46 29.56 -13.34
C ALA A 531 9.85 29.79 -14.74
N LYS A 532 10.61 30.35 -15.69
CA LYS A 532 10.14 30.53 -17.08
C LYS A 532 10.01 29.20 -17.80
N ILE A 533 10.99 28.27 -17.61
CA ILE A 533 10.92 26.92 -18.18
C ILE A 533 9.72 26.19 -17.61
N VAL A 534 9.62 26.14 -16.28
CA VAL A 534 8.53 25.46 -15.60
C VAL A 534 7.18 26.03 -16.05
N THR A 535 7.07 27.35 -16.17
CA THR A 535 5.83 27.99 -16.63
C THR A 535 5.51 27.61 -18.08
N SER A 536 6.50 27.57 -18.98
CA SER A 536 6.30 27.18 -20.38
C SER A 536 5.84 25.73 -20.48
N LEU A 537 6.50 24.80 -19.78
CA LEU A 537 6.14 23.38 -19.77
C LEU A 537 4.75 23.15 -19.16
N ARG A 538 4.43 23.86 -18.08
CA ARG A 538 3.09 23.85 -17.46
C ARG A 538 2.02 24.32 -18.43
N GLN A 539 2.27 25.41 -19.19
CA GLN A 539 1.34 25.91 -20.18
C GLN A 539 1.09 24.90 -21.31
N SER A 540 2.15 24.28 -21.83
CA SER A 540 2.03 23.21 -22.84
C SER A 540 1.23 22.02 -22.33
N SER A 541 1.47 21.61 -21.09
CA SER A 541 0.70 20.54 -20.46
C SER A 541 -0.78 20.92 -20.28
N LEU A 542 -1.08 22.12 -19.78
CA LEU A 542 -2.46 22.61 -19.64
C LEU A 542 -3.21 22.65 -20.98
N GLU A 543 -2.54 23.03 -22.05
CA GLU A 543 -3.13 22.97 -23.39
C GLU A 543 -3.48 21.55 -23.80
N ARG A 544 -2.59 20.56 -23.57
CA ARG A 544 -2.88 19.16 -23.82
C ARG A 544 -4.00 18.63 -22.94
N GLN A 545 -4.05 19.01 -21.67
CA GLN A 545 -5.13 18.66 -20.74
C GLN A 545 -6.50 19.20 -21.17
N THR A 546 -6.56 20.21 -22.02
CA THR A 546 -7.82 20.73 -22.59
C THR A 546 -8.17 20.13 -23.95
N LYS A 547 -7.17 19.69 -24.74
CA LYS A 547 -7.34 19.26 -26.14
C LYS A 547 -7.40 17.74 -26.31
N LEU A 548 -6.69 16.98 -25.47
CA LEU A 548 -6.57 15.53 -25.66
C LEU A 548 -7.76 14.78 -25.10
N GLU A 549 -8.26 13.80 -25.86
CA GLU A 549 -9.39 12.96 -25.50
C GLU A 549 -9.18 12.20 -24.19
N GLU A 550 -7.96 11.74 -23.93
CA GLU A 550 -7.62 11.01 -22.70
C GLU A 550 -7.80 11.87 -21.43
N PHE A 551 -7.55 13.18 -21.49
CA PHE A 551 -7.84 14.07 -20.38
C PHE A 551 -9.34 14.37 -20.25
N SER A 552 -10.10 14.38 -21.33
CA SER A 552 -11.55 14.45 -21.30
C SER A 552 -12.14 13.19 -20.63
N TYR A 553 -11.60 12.02 -20.99
CA TYR A 553 -11.92 10.74 -20.36
C TYR A 553 -11.59 10.78 -18.85
N LEU A 554 -10.40 11.22 -18.47
CA LEU A 554 -9.99 11.31 -17.05
C LEU A 554 -10.90 12.23 -16.26
N LYS A 555 -11.18 13.45 -16.76
CA LYS A 555 -12.06 14.43 -16.09
C LYS A 555 -13.48 13.90 -15.91
N LYS A 556 -14.03 13.22 -16.92
CA LYS A 556 -15.33 12.57 -16.85
C LYS A 556 -15.40 11.48 -15.77
N ASN A 557 -14.34 10.67 -15.64
CA ASN A 557 -14.26 9.65 -14.60
C ASN A 557 -14.08 10.28 -13.21
N ILE A 558 -13.30 11.35 -13.07
CA ILE A 558 -13.15 12.12 -11.83
C ILE A 558 -14.51 12.68 -11.38
N GLU A 559 -15.27 13.32 -12.26
CA GLU A 559 -16.57 13.91 -11.93
C GLU A 559 -17.58 12.83 -11.54
N TRP A 560 -17.60 11.70 -12.27
CA TRP A 560 -18.46 10.57 -11.90
C TRP A 560 -18.09 10.01 -10.52
N PHE A 561 -16.80 9.81 -10.26
CA PHE A 561 -16.30 9.34 -8.94
C PHE A 561 -16.72 10.28 -7.82
N LYS A 562 -16.50 11.58 -8.00
CA LYS A 562 -16.87 12.63 -7.03
C LYS A 562 -18.36 12.58 -6.71
N THR A 563 -19.21 12.50 -7.74
CA THR A 563 -20.66 12.41 -7.55
C THR A 563 -21.05 11.19 -6.72
N ARG A 564 -20.37 10.05 -6.91
CA ARG A 564 -20.63 8.82 -6.14
C ARG A 564 -20.05 8.88 -4.72
N GLN A 565 -18.90 9.48 -4.53
CA GLN A 565 -18.28 9.65 -3.21
C GLN A 565 -19.10 10.58 -2.30
N ASP A 566 -19.74 11.61 -2.86
CA ASP A 566 -20.62 12.52 -2.13
C ASP A 566 -21.92 11.84 -1.68
N GLN A 567 -22.25 10.68 -2.26
CA GLN A 567 -23.43 9.90 -1.88
C GLN A 567 -23.18 9.15 -0.55
N LYS A 568 -23.62 9.76 0.55
CA LYS A 568 -23.48 9.18 1.91
C LYS A 568 -24.66 8.34 2.34
N LEU A 569 -25.81 8.54 1.71
CA LEU A 569 -27.07 7.86 2.00
C LEU A 569 -27.48 7.00 0.79
N TYR A 570 -27.80 5.78 1.06
CA TYR A 570 -28.25 4.81 0.06
C TYR A 570 -29.73 4.49 0.26
N SER A 571 -30.50 4.50 -0.80
CA SER A 571 -31.91 4.13 -0.77
C SER A 571 -32.11 2.66 -0.37
N LEU A 572 -33.09 2.39 0.47
CA LEU A 572 -33.56 1.05 0.81
C LEU A 572 -34.75 0.64 -0.07
N ASN A 573 -34.83 1.19 -1.27
CA ASN A 573 -35.79 0.85 -2.31
C ASN A 573 -35.07 0.10 -3.45
N LEU A 574 -35.40 -1.17 -3.63
CA LEU A 574 -34.75 -2.04 -4.62
C LEU A 574 -34.90 -1.52 -6.06
N ASP A 575 -36.06 -0.98 -6.42
CA ASP A 575 -36.30 -0.51 -7.78
C ASP A 575 -35.49 0.77 -8.08
N GLU A 576 -35.35 1.65 -7.10
CA GLU A 576 -34.47 2.80 -7.21
C GLU A 576 -33.00 2.40 -7.32
N ARG A 577 -32.58 1.43 -6.52
CA ARG A 577 -31.22 0.89 -6.56
C ARG A 577 -30.91 0.15 -7.86
N LYS A 578 -31.89 -0.54 -8.47
CA LYS A 578 -31.74 -1.14 -9.81
C LYS A 578 -31.53 -0.08 -10.88
N ARG A 579 -32.29 1.03 -10.82
CA ARG A 579 -32.07 2.16 -11.76
C ARG A 579 -30.67 2.72 -11.63
N GLN A 580 -30.25 3.01 -10.39
CA GLN A 580 -28.92 3.51 -10.12
C GLN A 580 -27.82 2.55 -10.62
N LYS A 581 -27.98 1.23 -10.36
CA LYS A 581 -27.05 0.22 -10.87
C LYS A 581 -26.99 0.22 -12.41
N THR A 582 -28.14 0.30 -13.08
CA THR A 582 -28.18 0.35 -14.54
C THR A 582 -27.43 1.56 -15.10
N GLU A 583 -27.57 2.73 -14.47
CA GLU A 583 -26.82 3.94 -14.84
C GLU A 583 -25.31 3.75 -14.62
N ASP A 584 -24.92 3.17 -13.48
CA ASP A 584 -23.51 2.91 -13.14
C ASP A 584 -22.88 1.89 -14.09
N ASP A 585 -23.59 0.81 -14.42
CA ASP A 585 -23.13 -0.23 -15.34
C ASP A 585 -23.01 0.33 -16.77
N ALA A 586 -23.95 1.16 -17.21
CA ALA A 586 -23.87 1.86 -18.50
C ALA A 586 -22.67 2.79 -18.58
N PHE A 587 -22.40 3.57 -17.50
CA PHE A 587 -21.22 4.42 -17.42
C PHE A 587 -19.92 3.60 -17.47
N ARG A 588 -19.82 2.52 -16.68
CA ARG A 588 -18.65 1.64 -16.66
C ARG A 588 -18.39 1.01 -18.02
N LYS A 589 -19.44 0.52 -18.68
CA LYS A 589 -19.32 -0.06 -20.02
C LYS A 589 -18.85 0.97 -21.04
N ALA A 590 -19.42 2.18 -21.05
CA ALA A 590 -18.98 3.27 -21.90
C ALA A 590 -17.53 3.65 -21.63
N SER A 591 -17.14 3.74 -20.36
CA SER A 591 -15.77 4.05 -19.93
C SER A 591 -14.77 2.97 -20.36
N LYS A 592 -15.11 1.67 -20.28
CA LYS A 592 -14.28 0.56 -20.79
C LYS A 592 -14.05 0.67 -22.30
N VAL A 593 -15.12 0.93 -23.08
CA VAL A 593 -15.01 1.10 -24.55
C VAL A 593 -14.10 2.28 -24.90
N GLU A 594 -14.31 3.41 -24.25
CA GLU A 594 -13.49 4.62 -24.44
C GLU A 594 -12.01 4.36 -24.09
N ARG A 595 -11.75 3.67 -22.96
CA ARG A 595 -10.40 3.28 -22.54
C ARG A 595 -9.74 2.33 -23.55
N ALA A 596 -10.45 1.34 -24.08
CA ALA A 596 -9.93 0.43 -25.10
C ALA A 596 -9.58 1.16 -26.41
N ALA A 597 -10.35 2.21 -26.78
CA ALA A 597 -10.05 3.04 -27.91
C ALA A 597 -8.76 3.89 -27.66
N LEU A 598 -8.63 4.49 -26.49
CA LEU A 598 -7.46 5.28 -26.08
C LEU A 598 -6.19 4.45 -25.98
N ALA A 599 -6.29 3.16 -25.64
CA ALA A 599 -5.15 2.25 -25.54
C ALA A 599 -4.42 2.04 -26.87
N LYS A 600 -5.10 2.26 -28.01
CA LYS A 600 -4.47 2.20 -29.35
C LYS A 600 -3.41 3.28 -29.57
N ASN A 601 -3.45 4.33 -28.74
CA ASN A 601 -2.52 5.45 -28.78
C ASN A 601 -1.43 5.35 -27.69
N ASP A 602 -1.29 4.19 -27.00
CA ASP A 602 -0.19 3.94 -26.07
C ASP A 602 1.15 3.99 -26.79
N PHE A 603 2.14 4.58 -26.15
CA PHE A 603 3.49 4.58 -26.70
C PHE A 603 4.07 3.17 -26.64
N PRO A 604 4.67 2.67 -27.75
CA PRO A 604 5.35 1.39 -27.72
C PRO A 604 6.50 1.40 -26.71
N TYR A 605 6.65 0.31 -25.97
CA TYR A 605 7.73 0.20 -24.99
C TYR A 605 8.37 -1.18 -24.96
N LYS A 606 9.60 -1.22 -24.40
CA LYS A 606 10.34 -2.46 -24.11
C LYS A 606 10.73 -2.46 -22.65
N GLU A 607 10.33 -3.50 -21.92
CA GLU A 607 10.66 -3.68 -20.50
C GLU A 607 12.07 -4.20 -20.25
N PHE A 608 12.59 -3.83 -19.08
CA PHE A 608 13.83 -4.31 -18.47
C PHE A 608 13.54 -4.67 -17.02
N ARG A 609 13.84 -5.90 -16.62
CA ARG A 609 13.69 -6.40 -15.26
C ARG A 609 15.00 -6.99 -14.78
N LEU A 610 15.24 -6.83 -13.48
CA LEU A 610 16.35 -7.46 -12.80
C LEU A 610 15.88 -8.84 -12.27
N GLY A 611 16.74 -9.86 -12.41
CA GLY A 611 16.43 -11.20 -11.97
C GLY A 611 15.79 -12.10 -13.06
N PRO A 612 15.35 -13.30 -12.72
CA PRO A 612 14.73 -14.22 -13.66
C PRO A 612 13.41 -13.67 -14.20
N PRO A 613 13.00 -14.03 -15.43
CA PRO A 613 11.72 -13.67 -15.99
C PRO A 613 10.57 -14.08 -15.06
N LEU A 614 9.60 -13.21 -14.89
CA LEU A 614 8.38 -13.58 -14.16
C LEU A 614 7.61 -14.65 -14.97
N PRO A 615 7.06 -15.68 -14.30
CA PRO A 615 6.22 -16.65 -14.98
C PRO A 615 4.96 -15.96 -15.50
N PRO A 616 4.39 -16.43 -16.63
CA PRO A 616 3.10 -15.97 -17.08
C PRO A 616 2.06 -16.25 -15.99
N ARG A 617 1.39 -15.20 -15.51
CA ARG A 617 0.29 -15.37 -14.55
C ARG A 617 -0.82 -16.15 -15.23
N ILE A 618 -1.17 -17.30 -14.66
CA ILE A 618 -2.32 -18.09 -15.09
C ILE A 618 -3.55 -17.33 -14.58
N LYS A 619 -4.35 -16.76 -15.49
CA LYS A 619 -5.66 -16.21 -15.11
C LYS A 619 -6.45 -17.32 -14.41
N ALA A 620 -6.84 -17.08 -13.15
CA ALA A 620 -7.76 -17.99 -12.49
C ALA A 620 -9.03 -18.12 -13.37
N PRO A 621 -9.52 -19.33 -13.60
CA PRO A 621 -10.77 -19.48 -14.35
C PRO A 621 -11.85 -18.66 -13.65
N LYS A 622 -12.51 -17.74 -14.39
CA LYS A 622 -13.66 -16.98 -13.85
C LYS A 622 -14.67 -17.99 -13.33
N LYS A 623 -15.03 -17.90 -12.04
CA LYS A 623 -16.12 -18.72 -11.49
C LYS A 623 -17.40 -18.38 -12.27
N PRO A 624 -18.22 -19.36 -12.65
CA PRO A 624 -19.50 -19.12 -13.33
C PRO A 624 -20.51 -18.27 -12.54
N GLU A 625 -20.22 -18.03 -11.24
CA GLU A 625 -21.06 -17.25 -10.33
C GLU A 625 -20.79 -15.72 -10.38
N ASP A 626 -19.68 -15.29 -10.98
CA ASP A 626 -19.43 -13.86 -11.23
C ASP A 626 -20.20 -13.47 -12.51
N GLY A 627 -21.48 -13.19 -12.34
CA GLY A 627 -22.46 -12.98 -13.39
C GLY A 627 -22.34 -11.66 -14.15
N ASP A 628 -21.18 -11.40 -14.75
CA ASP A 628 -20.97 -10.40 -15.79
C ASP A 628 -20.88 -11.11 -17.16
N ASP A 629 -22.01 -11.71 -17.61
CA ASP A 629 -22.15 -12.29 -18.94
C ASP A 629 -22.07 -11.27 -20.10
N ASP A 630 -22.00 -9.96 -19.78
CA ASP A 630 -21.93 -8.85 -20.74
C ASP A 630 -20.51 -8.24 -20.90
N ASP A 631 -19.48 -8.75 -20.21
CA ASP A 631 -18.11 -8.26 -20.39
C ASP A 631 -17.51 -8.84 -21.67
N ASP A 632 -17.42 -8.01 -22.70
CA ASP A 632 -16.65 -8.29 -23.90
C ASP A 632 -15.16 -8.45 -23.52
N PRO A 633 -14.57 -9.66 -23.65
CA PRO A 633 -13.18 -9.90 -23.29
C PRO A 633 -12.18 -9.03 -24.08
N SER A 634 -12.60 -8.48 -25.24
CA SER A 634 -11.78 -7.59 -26.05
C SER A 634 -11.59 -6.21 -25.42
N LEU A 635 -12.41 -5.87 -24.43
CA LEU A 635 -12.32 -4.61 -23.68
C LEU A 635 -11.43 -4.72 -22.42
N ASP A 636 -11.02 -5.92 -22.06
CA ASP A 636 -10.05 -6.17 -20.97
C ASP A 636 -8.64 -6.02 -21.55
N ILE A 637 -8.18 -4.76 -21.58
CA ILE A 637 -6.93 -4.37 -22.23
C ILE A 637 -5.71 -4.48 -21.33
N ASP A 638 -5.89 -4.65 -20.03
CA ASP A 638 -4.79 -4.81 -19.09
C ASP A 638 -4.31 -6.26 -19.14
N ASN A 639 -3.06 -6.43 -19.53
CA ASN A 639 -2.37 -7.70 -19.37
C ASN A 639 -1.70 -7.67 -17.99
N GLU A 640 -2.09 -8.56 -17.09
CA GLU A 640 -1.50 -8.65 -15.73
C GLU A 640 0.01 -8.88 -15.74
N ASN A 641 0.61 -9.24 -16.88
CA ASN A 641 2.04 -9.40 -17.07
C ASN A 641 2.74 -8.12 -17.55
N ASP A 642 1.99 -7.11 -18.00
CA ASP A 642 2.56 -5.84 -18.40
C ASP A 642 2.93 -5.04 -17.14
N GLY A 643 4.18 -4.61 -17.02
CA GLY A 643 4.64 -3.81 -15.87
C GLY A 643 4.08 -2.40 -15.84
N TYR A 644 3.41 -1.97 -16.93
CA TYR A 644 2.81 -0.66 -17.09
C TYR A 644 1.37 -0.80 -17.57
N ALA A 645 0.46 -0.11 -16.86
CA ALA A 645 -0.96 -0.12 -17.20
C ALA A 645 -1.22 0.54 -18.55
N LYS A 646 -2.22 0.01 -19.29
CA LYS A 646 -2.70 0.67 -20.49
C LYS A 646 -3.42 1.98 -20.13
N VAL A 647 -3.27 2.99 -21.01
CA VAL A 647 -3.89 4.31 -20.82
C VAL A 647 -3.47 4.96 -19.50
N ASP A 648 -2.19 4.85 -19.15
CA ASP A 648 -1.62 5.60 -18.02
C ASP A 648 -1.43 7.06 -18.42
N ILE A 649 -2.45 7.88 -18.17
CA ILE A 649 -2.51 9.28 -18.64
C ILE A 649 -1.42 10.12 -17.98
N HIS A 650 -1.13 9.90 -16.70
CA HIS A 650 -0.09 10.61 -15.98
C HIS A 650 1.31 10.30 -16.54
N LEU A 651 1.59 9.03 -16.79
CA LEU A 651 2.85 8.63 -17.40
C LEU A 651 2.97 9.15 -18.83
N ARG A 652 1.90 9.02 -19.65
CA ARG A 652 1.90 9.57 -21.02
C ARG A 652 2.20 11.07 -21.05
N GLU A 653 1.57 11.83 -20.17
CA GLU A 653 1.79 13.27 -20.09
C GLU A 653 3.20 13.61 -19.60
N THR A 654 3.71 12.87 -18.62
CA THR A 654 5.11 13.00 -18.16
C THR A 654 6.10 12.76 -19.30
N LEU A 655 5.86 11.74 -20.12
CA LEU A 655 6.68 11.45 -21.30
C LEU A 655 6.63 12.57 -22.34
N ARG A 656 5.45 13.19 -22.56
CA ARG A 656 5.31 14.36 -23.46
C ARG A 656 6.02 15.58 -22.90
N ILE A 657 5.92 15.84 -21.61
CA ILE A 657 6.64 16.93 -20.96
C ILE A 657 8.15 16.77 -21.13
N LEU A 658 8.68 15.54 -20.95
CA LEU A 658 10.09 15.28 -21.23
C LEU A 658 10.44 15.42 -22.72
N SER A 659 9.53 15.07 -23.64
CA SER A 659 9.71 15.35 -25.06
C SER A 659 9.77 16.85 -25.33
N ASP A 660 9.00 17.68 -24.65
CA ASP A 660 9.07 19.14 -24.71
C ASP A 660 10.41 19.65 -24.16
N VAL A 661 10.86 19.14 -23.01
CA VAL A 661 12.20 19.45 -22.45
C VAL A 661 13.32 19.17 -23.44
N LEU A 662 13.25 18.02 -24.13
CA LEU A 662 14.25 17.67 -25.17
C LEU A 662 14.18 18.54 -26.43
N ALA A 663 13.10 19.28 -26.62
CA ALA A 663 12.95 20.24 -27.71
C ALA A 663 13.45 21.65 -27.33
N LEU A 664 13.63 21.93 -26.02
CA LEU A 664 14.25 23.15 -25.54
C LEU A 664 15.76 23.15 -25.90
N ASP A 665 16.33 24.36 -26.09
CA ASP A 665 17.74 24.48 -26.43
C ASP A 665 18.63 23.79 -25.39
N HIS A 666 19.49 22.88 -25.82
CA HIS A 666 20.37 22.08 -25.00
C HIS A 666 21.19 22.92 -24.00
N ASP A 667 21.62 24.11 -24.42
CA ASP A 667 22.41 25.03 -23.60
C ASP A 667 21.59 25.58 -22.42
N TYR A 668 20.29 25.69 -22.55
CA TYR A 668 19.41 26.19 -21.49
C TYR A 668 19.19 25.19 -20.34
N TRP A 669 19.08 23.89 -20.66
CA TRP A 669 18.98 22.84 -19.67
C TRP A 669 20.32 22.55 -18.97
N VAL A 670 21.43 22.78 -19.68
CA VAL A 670 22.81 22.57 -19.20
C VAL A 670 23.33 23.77 -18.41
N SER A 671 22.91 24.99 -18.69
CA SER A 671 23.44 26.23 -18.08
C SER A 671 23.13 26.38 -16.58
N ASN A 672 22.13 25.67 -16.06
CA ASN A 672 21.79 25.62 -14.60
C ASN A 672 22.36 24.40 -13.89
N ARG A 673 23.25 23.64 -14.53
CA ARG A 673 23.96 22.54 -13.85
C ARG A 673 25.22 23.04 -13.20
N PRO A 674 25.58 22.54 -12.01
CA PRO A 674 26.92 22.69 -11.51
C PRO A 674 27.88 22.13 -12.60
N PRO A 675 29.03 22.79 -12.83
CA PRO A 675 29.95 22.35 -13.83
C PRO A 675 30.34 20.90 -13.56
N LEU A 676 30.05 20.01 -14.49
CA LEU A 676 30.61 18.67 -14.50
C LEU A 676 32.14 18.87 -14.51
N THR A 677 32.80 18.69 -13.38
CA THR A 677 34.26 18.66 -13.33
C THR A 677 34.69 17.61 -14.34
N ALA A 678 35.31 18.04 -15.40
CA ALA A 678 35.81 17.17 -16.42
C ALA A 678 36.64 16.08 -15.73
N ALA A 679 36.20 14.82 -15.93
CA ALA A 679 36.99 13.68 -15.51
C ALA A 679 38.38 13.86 -16.06
N GLY A 680 39.35 14.11 -15.18
CA GLY A 680 40.71 14.33 -15.54
C GLY A 680 41.19 13.19 -16.43
N LYS A 681 41.64 13.52 -17.62
CA LYS A 681 42.52 12.66 -18.37
C LYS A 681 43.77 12.45 -17.54
N GLY A 682 43.90 11.28 -16.95
CA GLY A 682 45.10 10.83 -16.28
C GLY A 682 45.07 9.31 -16.28
#